data_ba86b4905e898c91934a0c27b01c48c6
#
_entry.id   ba86b4905e898c91934a0c27b01c48c6
#
_cell.length_a   1.000
_cell.length_b   1.000
_cell.length_c   1.000
_cell.angle_alpha   90.00
_cell.angle_beta   90.00
_cell.angle_gamma   90.00
#
_symmetry.space_group_name_H-M   'P 1'
#
loop_
_entity.id
_entity.type
_entity.pdbx_description
1 polymer ?
#
loop_
_entity_poly.entity_id
_entity_poly.type
_entity_poly.pdbx_seq_one_letter_code
_entity_poly.pdbx_strand_id
1 'polypeptide(L)'
;MTSTSARLTSALADRYRLERELGQGGMATVYLDEDLKHGRKVAIKVLLPELSAILGGERFLAEIKVTANLQHPHILGLIASGEAGGLLYYVMPYVAGESLRARLARERQLPVDDAVRLAKEVASALDYAHRQGVVHRDIKPENILLQDGAALVADFGIALAVHQAGGSRMTQTGMSLGTPAYMSPEQAMGEREIGARSDVYALGAMTYEMLAGEPPFTGPNSQAIVAKVLTEQPTPLRAKRPTVPPAAEAAILTALQKLPADRWGTAKEFSDALGGTGQHHVPGAPTVPLKAAIAGSPKRSRSAALWLGWAVAGLAAAVAGWALLRPRPQLPPSRLAILAPGLGGSGASSSQRHLAFLPGGDGLVYSMVGSGGNLSLVRHLLDADAPTPIPGALNMSSPAISPDGRWLVGTLGVRNQVLRMPMEGGAPELATSTLTTSDDAAWAPDGTLWLTHPNGGVAQVVGDSLVLRVQGDQHRLQQILPDGRTALVVRARVGNVSGPVLLVDLESGAETPLFGTPVVEARVTQGFLVFLAPGGNLQAAPLDRGSTRVTGPAVTVASNVAITGTGVAQFAVAPNGNVAYIPVEPASLVFIDRTGSSRLVTAERRNFHHPMFSPDGRRLSLDFNSIEGRNVWILGLAEGTLSRATFDRDGHDATWTPDGRFITYIAPQVRPEGVTLVLMRKPPGSAEPPDTLLASGSLSYTGVWLRDGSGLITTGVNLRRGPGRPDSLQAETQTDLGIVGNGGRGPIEPLVASPFAEQYVSPSPDGRWIVFVSNQSGRDEVYVRDLARQGDQVLVSLEGGSEPVWGPDGRELFYRETNSTDPHLVAAGIATTPTLAVTGRKRLFPIDDIVATGPHANFDISPDGKTFVMVRRSPSARIMVIQNLPALVRRLQGERPAQ
;
A
#
# COMPACT_ATOMS: atom_id res chain seq x y z
N MET A 1 2.57 -28.94 -25.21
CA MET A 1 1.48 -27.98 -25.53
C MET A 1 0.85 -27.57 -24.24
N THR A 2 0.74 -26.27 -23.99
CA THR A 2 0.07 -25.73 -22.78
C THR A 2 -1.41 -26.11 -22.78
N SER A 3 -2.06 -26.21 -21.64
CA SER A 3 -3.48 -26.57 -21.53
C SER A 3 -4.41 -25.67 -22.38
N THR A 4 -4.04 -24.42 -22.59
CA THR A 4 -4.76 -23.43 -23.42
C THR A 4 -4.71 -23.78 -24.91
N SER A 5 -3.56 -24.15 -25.44
CA SER A 5 -3.38 -24.56 -26.84
C SER A 5 -4.20 -25.83 -27.17
N ALA A 6 -4.22 -26.84 -26.29
CA ALA A 6 -5.00 -28.07 -26.49
C ALA A 6 -6.51 -27.82 -26.50
N ARG A 7 -7.00 -26.91 -25.61
CA ARG A 7 -8.41 -26.51 -25.56
C ARG A 7 -8.83 -25.76 -26.83
N LEU A 8 -7.98 -24.83 -27.29
CA LEU A 8 -8.23 -24.06 -28.51
C LEU A 8 -8.25 -24.98 -29.75
N THR A 9 -7.26 -25.87 -29.90
CA THR A 9 -7.16 -26.84 -30.99
C THR A 9 -8.42 -27.71 -31.09
N SER A 10 -8.90 -28.21 -29.95
CA SER A 10 -10.12 -29.03 -29.92
C SER A 10 -11.38 -28.20 -30.28
N ALA A 11 -11.49 -26.97 -29.83
CA ALA A 11 -12.69 -26.14 -30.01
C ALA A 11 -12.79 -25.52 -31.41
N LEU A 12 -11.67 -25.36 -32.13
CA LEU A 12 -11.60 -24.76 -33.46
C LEU A 12 -11.25 -25.75 -34.59
N ALA A 13 -11.13 -27.05 -34.31
CA ALA A 13 -10.65 -28.08 -35.21
C ALA A 13 -11.44 -28.17 -36.53
N ASP A 14 -12.73 -27.84 -36.52
CA ASP A 14 -13.61 -27.90 -37.71
C ASP A 14 -13.30 -26.78 -38.73
N ARG A 15 -12.63 -25.71 -38.31
CA ARG A 15 -12.43 -24.52 -39.15
C ARG A 15 -10.95 -24.12 -39.29
N TYR A 16 -10.16 -24.27 -38.23
CA TYR A 16 -8.77 -23.84 -38.21
C TYR A 16 -7.85 -24.95 -37.74
N ARG A 17 -6.70 -25.09 -38.39
CA ARG A 17 -5.65 -26.01 -38.03
C ARG A 17 -4.49 -25.24 -37.41
N LEU A 18 -4.29 -25.42 -36.10
CA LEU A 18 -3.21 -24.80 -35.36
C LEU A 18 -1.86 -25.36 -35.81
N GLU A 19 -0.93 -24.50 -36.24
CA GLU A 19 0.41 -24.93 -36.70
C GLU A 19 1.47 -24.69 -35.64
N ARG A 20 1.59 -23.44 -35.17
CA ARG A 20 2.58 -23.06 -34.17
C ARG A 20 2.21 -21.73 -33.49
N GLU A 21 2.80 -21.48 -32.35
CA GLU A 21 2.77 -20.17 -31.68
C GLU A 21 3.67 -19.17 -32.42
N LEU A 22 3.18 -17.96 -32.66
CA LEU A 22 3.91 -16.83 -33.24
C LEU A 22 4.53 -15.95 -32.15
N GLY A 23 3.87 -15.84 -31.00
CA GLY A 23 4.35 -15.06 -29.87
C GLY A 23 3.34 -14.96 -28.76
N GLN A 24 3.82 -14.72 -27.53
CA GLN A 24 3.03 -14.49 -26.35
C GLN A 24 3.31 -13.10 -25.79
N GLY A 25 2.26 -12.33 -25.54
CA GLY A 25 2.32 -11.03 -24.91
C GLY A 25 1.60 -11.01 -23.55
N GLY A 26 1.65 -9.90 -22.84
CA GLY A 26 1.02 -9.74 -21.51
C GLY A 26 -0.51 -9.87 -21.49
N MET A 27 -1.18 -9.84 -22.67
CA MET A 27 -2.65 -9.88 -22.75
C MET A 27 -3.19 -11.03 -23.61
N ALA A 28 -2.37 -11.60 -24.48
CA ALA A 28 -2.82 -12.59 -25.44
C ALA A 28 -1.65 -13.42 -25.98
N THR A 29 -1.97 -14.60 -26.52
CA THR A 29 -1.07 -15.45 -27.30
C THR A 29 -1.54 -15.45 -28.77
N VAL A 30 -0.60 -15.36 -29.71
CA VAL A 30 -0.88 -15.37 -31.14
C VAL A 30 -0.38 -16.68 -31.76
N TYR A 31 -1.24 -17.35 -32.51
CA TYR A 31 -0.94 -18.61 -33.17
C TYR A 31 -0.99 -18.42 -34.68
N LEU A 32 -0.14 -19.15 -35.42
CA LEU A 32 -0.26 -19.36 -36.85
C LEU A 32 -1.18 -20.54 -37.11
N ASP A 33 -2.19 -20.31 -37.92
CA ASP A 33 -3.21 -21.28 -38.23
C ASP A 33 -3.49 -21.36 -39.75
N GLU A 34 -4.10 -22.42 -40.17
CA GLU A 34 -4.64 -22.59 -41.53
C GLU A 34 -6.17 -22.56 -41.49
N ASP A 35 -6.81 -21.60 -42.18
CA ASP A 35 -8.25 -21.59 -42.44
C ASP A 35 -8.58 -22.73 -43.42
N LEU A 36 -9.07 -23.85 -42.92
CA LEU A 36 -9.37 -25.05 -43.71
C LEU A 36 -10.44 -24.83 -44.76
N LYS A 37 -11.34 -23.84 -44.55
CA LYS A 37 -12.41 -23.55 -45.52
C LYS A 37 -11.88 -22.78 -46.74
N HIS A 38 -10.86 -21.95 -46.58
CA HIS A 38 -10.35 -21.07 -47.63
C HIS A 38 -8.92 -21.41 -48.06
N GLY A 39 -8.26 -22.38 -47.44
CA GLY A 39 -6.90 -22.81 -47.75
C GLY A 39 -5.84 -21.71 -47.62
N ARG A 40 -5.97 -20.85 -46.62
CA ARG A 40 -5.08 -19.69 -46.39
C ARG A 40 -4.51 -19.65 -44.97
N LYS A 41 -3.33 -19.07 -44.84
CA LYS A 41 -2.75 -18.81 -43.52
C LYS A 41 -3.41 -17.63 -42.84
N VAL A 42 -3.69 -17.80 -41.53
CA VAL A 42 -4.28 -16.78 -40.68
C VAL A 42 -3.48 -16.71 -39.36
N ALA A 43 -3.60 -15.58 -38.68
CA ALA A 43 -3.12 -15.45 -37.31
C ALA A 43 -4.33 -15.40 -36.36
N ILE A 44 -4.37 -16.28 -35.37
CA ILE A 44 -5.40 -16.31 -34.34
C ILE A 44 -4.81 -15.77 -33.06
N LYS A 45 -5.33 -14.65 -32.58
CA LYS A 45 -4.96 -14.04 -31.30
C LYS A 45 -5.99 -14.42 -30.25
N VAL A 46 -5.52 -15.06 -29.17
CA VAL A 46 -6.33 -15.61 -28.08
C VAL A 46 -6.02 -14.84 -26.82
N LEU A 47 -7.03 -14.26 -26.20
CA LEU A 47 -6.88 -13.53 -24.96
C LEU A 47 -6.58 -14.50 -23.79
N LEU A 48 -5.77 -14.06 -22.84
CA LEU A 48 -5.51 -14.83 -21.64
C LEU A 48 -6.81 -15.12 -20.88
N PRO A 49 -6.93 -16.30 -20.22
CA PRO A 49 -8.16 -16.70 -19.51
C PRO A 49 -8.66 -15.67 -18.51
N GLU A 50 -7.74 -15.01 -17.79
CA GLU A 50 -8.02 -13.99 -16.79
C GLU A 50 -8.69 -12.76 -17.43
N LEU A 51 -8.22 -12.35 -18.61
CA LEU A 51 -8.80 -11.24 -19.38
C LEU A 51 -10.15 -11.63 -20.00
N SER A 52 -10.27 -12.84 -20.50
CA SER A 52 -11.52 -13.37 -21.05
C SER A 52 -12.64 -13.34 -20.00
N ALA A 53 -12.32 -13.72 -18.75
CA ALA A 53 -13.26 -13.70 -17.63
C ALA A 53 -13.69 -12.28 -17.20
N ILE A 54 -12.79 -11.31 -17.29
CA ILE A 54 -13.06 -9.91 -16.89
C ILE A 54 -13.88 -9.17 -17.96
N LEU A 55 -13.57 -9.40 -19.24
CA LEU A 55 -14.18 -8.68 -20.38
C LEU A 55 -15.62 -9.12 -20.66
N GLY A 56 -15.89 -10.42 -20.53
CA GLY A 56 -17.15 -11.04 -20.94
C GLY A 56 -17.31 -11.12 -22.47
N GLY A 57 -17.86 -12.24 -22.95
CA GLY A 57 -17.95 -12.52 -24.42
C GLY A 57 -18.77 -11.48 -25.18
N GLU A 58 -19.95 -11.08 -24.69
CA GLU A 58 -20.83 -10.16 -25.39
C GLU A 58 -20.21 -8.77 -25.60
N ARG A 59 -19.54 -8.24 -24.58
CA ARG A 59 -18.92 -6.91 -24.62
C ARG A 59 -17.71 -6.88 -25.55
N PHE A 60 -16.86 -7.92 -25.48
CA PHE A 60 -15.73 -8.09 -26.40
C PHE A 60 -16.18 -8.14 -27.85
N LEU A 61 -17.20 -8.93 -28.16
CA LEU A 61 -17.73 -9.07 -29.52
C LEU A 61 -18.39 -7.77 -30.03
N ALA A 62 -19.00 -6.99 -29.13
CA ALA A 62 -19.58 -5.70 -29.50
C ALA A 62 -18.52 -4.67 -29.92
N GLU A 63 -17.41 -4.59 -29.19
CA GLU A 63 -16.31 -3.66 -29.48
C GLU A 63 -15.51 -4.08 -30.72
N ILE A 64 -15.28 -5.37 -30.91
CA ILE A 64 -14.64 -5.89 -32.13
C ILE A 64 -15.47 -5.64 -33.38
N LYS A 65 -16.81 -5.62 -33.32
CA LYS A 65 -17.68 -5.29 -34.44
C LYS A 65 -17.41 -3.89 -35.02
N VAL A 66 -17.07 -2.92 -34.16
CA VAL A 66 -16.76 -1.56 -34.63
C VAL A 66 -15.45 -1.55 -35.41
N THR A 67 -14.44 -2.26 -34.95
CA THR A 67 -13.11 -2.34 -35.59
C THR A 67 -13.10 -3.25 -36.81
N ALA A 68 -13.98 -4.24 -36.88
CA ALA A 68 -14.13 -5.12 -38.03
C ALA A 68 -14.59 -4.39 -39.32
N ASN A 69 -15.20 -3.19 -39.17
CA ASN A 69 -15.64 -2.39 -40.30
C ASN A 69 -14.55 -1.45 -40.87
N LEU A 70 -13.36 -1.38 -40.25
CA LEU A 70 -12.27 -0.57 -40.74
C LEU A 70 -11.63 -1.21 -42.00
N GLN A 71 -11.69 -0.51 -43.11
CA GLN A 71 -11.09 -0.93 -44.39
C GLN A 71 -10.14 0.14 -44.90
N HIS A 72 -8.84 -0.10 -44.78
CA HIS A 72 -7.80 0.82 -45.21
C HIS A 72 -6.52 0.03 -45.57
N PRO A 73 -5.75 0.43 -46.62
CA PRO A 73 -4.57 -0.32 -47.05
C PRO A 73 -3.50 -0.48 -45.98
N HIS A 74 -3.47 0.40 -44.97
CA HIS A 74 -2.51 0.35 -43.87
C HIS A 74 -3.15 -0.08 -42.52
N ILE A 75 -4.32 -0.74 -42.54
CA ILE A 75 -4.96 -1.35 -41.38
C ILE A 75 -5.05 -2.86 -41.59
N LEU A 76 -4.57 -3.64 -40.62
CA LEU A 76 -4.74 -5.09 -40.66
C LEU A 76 -6.20 -5.45 -40.35
N GLY A 77 -6.92 -5.86 -41.41
CA GLY A 77 -8.34 -6.19 -41.29
C GLY A 77 -8.62 -7.42 -40.45
N LEU A 78 -9.81 -7.48 -39.86
CA LEU A 78 -10.29 -8.61 -39.07
C LEU A 78 -11.06 -9.60 -39.94
N ILE A 79 -10.83 -10.90 -39.83
CA ILE A 79 -11.53 -11.96 -40.58
C ILE A 79 -12.72 -12.51 -39.80
N ALA A 80 -12.52 -12.80 -38.53
CA ALA A 80 -13.54 -13.38 -37.64
C ALA A 80 -13.20 -13.10 -36.19
N SER A 81 -14.18 -13.22 -35.29
CA SER A 81 -14.00 -13.19 -33.86
C SER A 81 -14.99 -14.13 -33.18
N GLY A 82 -14.71 -14.60 -31.98
CA GLY A 82 -15.61 -15.49 -31.26
C GLY A 82 -15.09 -15.91 -29.89
N GLU A 83 -15.83 -16.84 -29.31
CA GLU A 83 -15.46 -17.55 -28.09
C GLU A 83 -15.35 -19.05 -28.39
N ALA A 84 -14.30 -19.69 -27.93
CA ALA A 84 -14.05 -21.10 -28.10
C ALA A 84 -13.42 -21.70 -26.84
N GLY A 85 -14.09 -22.70 -26.25
CA GLY A 85 -13.64 -23.34 -25.02
C GLY A 85 -13.51 -22.38 -23.82
N GLY A 86 -14.32 -21.31 -23.75
CA GLY A 86 -14.25 -20.25 -22.72
C GLY A 86 -13.10 -19.26 -22.92
N LEU A 87 -12.50 -19.23 -24.13
CA LEU A 87 -11.44 -18.29 -24.50
C LEU A 87 -11.94 -17.35 -25.59
N LEU A 88 -11.70 -16.06 -25.42
CA LEU A 88 -12.02 -15.05 -26.44
C LEU A 88 -10.90 -14.99 -27.45
N TYR A 89 -11.24 -14.99 -28.76
CA TYR A 89 -10.27 -14.97 -29.82
C TYR A 89 -10.74 -14.12 -31.00
N TYR A 90 -9.79 -13.67 -31.81
CA TYR A 90 -10.06 -13.10 -33.13
C TYR A 90 -9.01 -13.53 -34.17
N VAL A 91 -9.45 -13.54 -35.42
CA VAL A 91 -8.71 -14.05 -36.56
C VAL A 91 -8.39 -12.91 -37.52
N MET A 92 -7.15 -12.81 -37.93
CA MET A 92 -6.64 -11.80 -38.84
C MET A 92 -5.79 -12.46 -39.93
N PRO A 93 -5.56 -11.80 -41.10
CA PRO A 93 -4.62 -12.29 -42.08
C PRO A 93 -3.25 -12.51 -41.48
N TYR A 94 -2.60 -13.61 -41.84
CA TYR A 94 -1.19 -13.78 -41.50
C TYR A 94 -0.33 -12.89 -42.40
N VAL A 95 0.46 -12.01 -41.78
CA VAL A 95 1.41 -11.13 -42.45
C VAL A 95 2.77 -11.81 -42.49
N ALA A 96 3.23 -12.17 -43.70
CA ALA A 96 4.57 -12.76 -43.89
C ALA A 96 5.62 -11.64 -43.89
N GLY A 97 5.95 -11.13 -42.69
CA GLY A 97 6.88 -10.02 -42.53
C GLY A 97 7.35 -9.93 -41.08
N GLU A 98 7.98 -8.82 -40.74
CA GLU A 98 8.44 -8.56 -39.37
C GLU A 98 7.67 -7.40 -38.74
N SER A 99 7.69 -7.25 -37.43
CA SER A 99 7.19 -6.04 -36.77
C SER A 99 8.20 -4.89 -36.87
N LEU A 100 7.73 -3.67 -36.79
CA LEU A 100 8.62 -2.49 -36.73
C LEU A 100 9.55 -2.59 -35.51
N ARG A 101 9.13 -3.22 -34.41
CA ARG A 101 9.97 -3.53 -33.25
C ARG A 101 11.15 -4.41 -33.61
N ALA A 102 10.91 -5.48 -34.36
CA ALA A 102 11.98 -6.39 -34.80
C ALA A 102 12.98 -5.68 -35.74
N ARG A 103 12.46 -4.83 -36.64
CA ARG A 103 13.33 -4.01 -37.51
C ARG A 103 14.15 -3.00 -36.71
N LEU A 104 13.59 -2.31 -35.74
CA LEU A 104 14.31 -1.38 -34.86
C LEU A 104 15.32 -2.07 -33.97
N ALA A 105 15.03 -3.27 -33.48
CA ALA A 105 16.00 -4.08 -32.72
C ALA A 105 17.23 -4.45 -33.55
N ARG A 106 17.07 -4.68 -34.86
CA ARG A 106 18.15 -5.03 -35.79
C ARG A 106 18.91 -3.78 -36.27
N GLU A 107 18.20 -2.72 -36.70
CA GLU A 107 18.78 -1.56 -37.37
C GLU A 107 19.08 -0.39 -36.44
N ARG A 108 18.48 -0.39 -35.25
CA ARG A 108 18.47 0.67 -34.23
C ARG A 108 17.87 1.99 -34.73
N GLN A 109 18.34 2.53 -35.82
CA GLN A 109 17.87 3.77 -36.45
C GLN A 109 17.50 3.48 -37.90
N LEU A 110 16.37 3.98 -38.36
CA LEU A 110 15.96 3.87 -39.75
C LEU A 110 16.52 5.05 -40.61
N PRO A 111 16.70 4.87 -41.92
CA PRO A 111 16.89 5.98 -42.85
C PRO A 111 15.76 7.02 -42.66
N VAL A 112 16.08 8.32 -42.78
CA VAL A 112 15.11 9.40 -42.53
C VAL A 112 13.88 9.27 -43.43
N ASP A 113 14.11 8.95 -44.72
CA ASP A 113 13.01 8.83 -45.70
C ASP A 113 12.10 7.62 -45.38
N ASP A 114 12.67 6.50 -44.95
CA ASP A 114 11.90 5.33 -44.49
C ASP A 114 11.07 5.66 -43.25
N ALA A 115 11.66 6.30 -42.23
CA ALA A 115 10.98 6.68 -41.02
C ALA A 115 9.81 7.63 -41.28
N VAL A 116 10.03 8.63 -42.16
CA VAL A 116 9.00 9.58 -42.57
C VAL A 116 7.89 8.89 -43.38
N ARG A 117 8.25 8.00 -44.33
CA ARG A 117 7.28 7.23 -45.12
C ARG A 117 6.41 6.36 -44.22
N LEU A 118 7.01 5.53 -43.34
CA LEU A 118 6.27 4.66 -42.43
C LEU A 118 5.37 5.46 -41.47
N ALA A 119 5.86 6.58 -40.95
CA ALA A 119 5.07 7.45 -40.08
C ALA A 119 3.83 8.02 -40.83
N LYS A 120 3.98 8.38 -42.12
CA LYS A 120 2.86 8.84 -42.97
C LYS A 120 1.84 7.75 -43.26
N GLU A 121 2.29 6.53 -43.50
CA GLU A 121 1.43 5.37 -43.74
C GLU A 121 0.59 5.07 -42.47
N VAL A 122 1.22 5.06 -41.29
CA VAL A 122 0.52 4.90 -39.99
C VAL A 122 -0.41 6.09 -39.70
N ALA A 123 0.01 7.32 -40.00
CA ALA A 123 -0.83 8.52 -39.88
C ALA A 123 -2.08 8.44 -40.73
N SER A 124 -1.97 7.92 -41.98
CA SER A 124 -3.11 7.71 -42.88
C SER A 124 -4.12 6.71 -42.32
N ALA A 125 -3.63 5.60 -41.76
CA ALA A 125 -4.46 4.61 -41.07
C ALA A 125 -5.21 5.20 -39.88
N LEU A 126 -4.50 5.95 -39.00
CA LEU A 126 -5.08 6.57 -37.82
C LEU A 126 -6.11 7.65 -38.19
N ASP A 127 -5.80 8.52 -39.16
CA ASP A 127 -6.73 9.57 -39.61
C ASP A 127 -8.05 8.97 -40.16
N TYR A 128 -7.94 7.87 -40.89
CA TYR A 128 -9.12 7.14 -41.37
C TYR A 128 -9.93 6.57 -40.17
N ALA A 129 -9.29 5.89 -39.22
CA ALA A 129 -9.97 5.32 -38.07
C ALA A 129 -10.62 6.40 -37.19
N HIS A 130 -9.93 7.51 -36.95
CA HIS A 130 -10.44 8.65 -36.17
C HIS A 130 -11.70 9.25 -36.77
N ARG A 131 -11.78 9.37 -38.13
CA ARG A 131 -13.00 9.81 -38.82
C ARG A 131 -14.16 8.82 -38.66
N GLN A 132 -13.90 7.56 -38.39
CA GLN A 132 -14.89 6.54 -38.07
C GLN A 132 -15.20 6.47 -36.55
N GLY A 133 -14.67 7.40 -35.76
CA GLY A 133 -14.87 7.43 -34.30
C GLY A 133 -14.03 6.41 -33.52
N VAL A 134 -13.04 5.77 -34.16
CA VAL A 134 -12.18 4.75 -33.52
C VAL A 134 -10.83 5.33 -33.20
N VAL A 135 -10.43 5.29 -31.90
CA VAL A 135 -9.12 5.68 -31.39
C VAL A 135 -8.35 4.42 -31.04
N HIS A 136 -7.09 4.31 -31.46
CA HIS A 136 -6.29 3.10 -31.31
C HIS A 136 -5.81 2.85 -29.86
N ARG A 137 -5.28 3.91 -29.20
CA ARG A 137 -4.85 3.95 -27.79
C ARG A 137 -3.61 3.13 -27.42
N ASP A 138 -3.03 2.35 -28.32
CA ASP A 138 -1.81 1.54 -28.09
C ASP A 138 -0.91 1.52 -29.31
N ILE A 139 -0.61 2.69 -29.90
CA ILE A 139 0.33 2.81 -31.01
C ILE A 139 1.76 2.66 -30.49
N LYS A 140 2.44 1.65 -31.00
CA LYS A 140 3.84 1.30 -30.67
C LYS A 140 4.44 0.40 -31.75
N PRO A 141 5.78 0.27 -31.83
CA PRO A 141 6.45 -0.51 -32.89
C PRO A 141 6.03 -1.99 -32.95
N GLU A 142 5.60 -2.57 -31.84
CA GLU A 142 5.11 -3.96 -31.76
C GLU A 142 3.79 -4.15 -32.53
N ASN A 143 2.95 -3.11 -32.61
CA ASN A 143 1.65 -3.13 -33.26
C ASN A 143 1.70 -2.65 -34.73
N ILE A 144 2.89 -2.40 -35.27
CA ILE A 144 3.11 -2.08 -36.66
C ILE A 144 3.82 -3.25 -37.35
N LEU A 145 3.12 -3.91 -38.26
CA LEU A 145 3.69 -4.99 -39.07
C LEU A 145 4.18 -4.43 -40.40
N LEU A 146 5.27 -4.97 -40.95
CA LEU A 146 5.85 -4.55 -42.20
C LEU A 146 5.63 -5.65 -43.22
N GLN A 147 4.86 -5.34 -44.25
CA GLN A 147 4.64 -6.22 -45.40
C GLN A 147 5.18 -5.57 -46.67
N ASP A 148 6.15 -6.20 -47.33
CA ASP A 148 6.82 -5.66 -48.49
C ASP A 148 7.34 -4.20 -48.32
N GLY A 149 7.74 -3.90 -47.06
CA GLY A 149 8.23 -2.60 -46.63
C GLY A 149 7.14 -1.57 -46.32
N ALA A 150 5.85 -1.85 -46.53
CA ALA A 150 4.73 -1.00 -46.13
C ALA A 150 4.23 -1.28 -44.70
N ALA A 151 3.78 -0.25 -43.99
CA ALA A 151 3.25 -0.38 -42.64
C ALA A 151 1.79 -0.86 -42.63
N LEU A 152 1.49 -1.82 -41.77
CA LEU A 152 0.13 -2.25 -41.43
C LEU A 152 -0.07 -2.09 -39.91
N VAL A 153 -1.05 -1.31 -39.53
CA VAL A 153 -1.43 -1.10 -38.11
C VAL A 153 -2.33 -2.24 -37.67
N ALA A 154 -1.88 -2.98 -36.65
CA ALA A 154 -2.60 -4.10 -36.05
C ALA A 154 -3.22 -3.69 -34.69
N ASP A 155 -4.15 -4.50 -34.19
CA ASP A 155 -4.71 -4.40 -32.83
C ASP A 155 -5.56 -3.17 -32.51
N PHE A 156 -6.32 -2.66 -33.48
CA PHE A 156 -7.32 -1.61 -33.25
C PHE A 156 -8.39 -2.05 -32.25
N GLY A 157 -8.74 -1.20 -31.30
CA GLY A 157 -9.94 -1.29 -30.45
C GLY A 157 -9.90 -2.22 -29.24
N ILE A 158 -8.90 -3.07 -29.08
CA ILE A 158 -8.82 -4.03 -27.95
C ILE A 158 -8.49 -3.33 -26.64
N ALA A 159 -7.71 -2.27 -26.71
CA ALA A 159 -7.37 -1.45 -25.54
C ALA A 159 -8.62 -0.80 -24.91
N LEU A 160 -9.67 -0.52 -25.68
CA LEU A 160 -10.91 0.07 -25.15
C LEU A 160 -11.71 -0.91 -24.30
N ALA A 161 -11.88 -2.15 -24.77
CA ALA A 161 -12.54 -3.22 -24.02
C ALA A 161 -11.90 -3.43 -22.65
N VAL A 162 -10.58 -3.47 -22.64
CA VAL A 162 -9.76 -3.68 -21.45
C VAL A 162 -9.82 -2.49 -20.49
N HIS A 163 -9.74 -1.25 -20.99
CA HIS A 163 -9.82 -0.03 -20.16
C HIS A 163 -11.20 0.19 -19.52
N GLN A 164 -12.27 -0.11 -20.23
CA GLN A 164 -13.63 0.08 -19.72
C GLN A 164 -14.09 -1.03 -18.77
N ALA A 165 -13.54 -2.24 -18.91
CA ALA A 165 -13.92 -3.38 -18.07
C ALA A 165 -13.28 -3.37 -16.67
N GLY A 166 -12.25 -2.57 -16.41
CA GLY A 166 -11.61 -2.59 -15.09
C GLY A 166 -10.31 -1.83 -14.96
N GLY A 167 -10.20 -0.61 -15.49
CA GLY A 167 -8.98 0.20 -15.37
C GLY A 167 -8.45 0.38 -13.95
N SER A 168 -9.27 0.17 -12.91
CA SER A 168 -8.85 0.13 -11.50
C SER A 168 -8.51 -1.29 -11.00
N ARG A 169 -8.95 -2.36 -11.70
CA ARG A 169 -8.68 -3.75 -11.29
C ARG A 169 -7.44 -4.36 -11.95
N MET A 170 -7.07 -3.89 -13.14
CA MET A 170 -5.93 -4.46 -13.88
C MET A 170 -4.56 -3.99 -13.39
N THR A 171 -4.47 -2.84 -12.76
CA THR A 171 -3.26 -2.41 -12.04
C THR A 171 -2.98 -3.24 -10.79
N GLN A 172 -3.97 -3.96 -10.27
CA GLN A 172 -3.83 -4.84 -9.10
C GLN A 172 -3.27 -6.23 -9.44
N THR A 173 -3.33 -6.66 -10.71
CA THR A 173 -2.86 -8.01 -11.11
C THR A 173 -1.42 -8.05 -11.61
N GLY A 174 -0.67 -6.94 -11.52
CA GLY A 174 0.72 -6.89 -12.00
C GLY A 174 0.88 -7.00 -13.53
N MET A 175 -0.22 -6.98 -14.28
CA MET A 175 -0.19 -6.92 -15.74
C MET A 175 0.15 -5.51 -16.19
N SER A 176 1.36 -5.33 -16.70
CA SER A 176 1.82 -4.06 -17.29
C SER A 176 0.92 -3.66 -18.46
N LEU A 177 0.12 -2.62 -18.27
CA LEU A 177 -0.74 -2.08 -19.32
C LEU A 177 0.10 -1.27 -20.30
N GLY A 178 0.67 -1.92 -21.33
CA GLY A 178 1.41 -1.28 -22.41
C GLY A 178 2.85 -0.85 -22.03
N THR A 179 3.62 -0.46 -23.05
CA THR A 179 4.97 0.07 -22.89
C THR A 179 4.88 1.57 -22.64
N PRO A 180 5.19 2.10 -21.45
CA PRO A 180 4.90 3.49 -21.07
C PRO A 180 5.62 4.55 -21.90
N ALA A 181 6.65 4.16 -22.66
CA ALA A 181 7.42 5.06 -23.52
C ALA A 181 6.64 5.71 -24.66
N TYR A 182 5.47 5.15 -25.02
CA TYR A 182 4.60 5.67 -26.10
C TYR A 182 3.28 6.21 -25.57
N MET A 183 2.97 6.06 -24.28
CA MET A 183 1.76 6.58 -23.67
C MET A 183 1.73 8.10 -23.72
N SER A 184 0.57 8.66 -24.05
CA SER A 184 0.35 10.09 -23.91
C SER A 184 0.24 10.51 -22.45
N PRO A 185 0.52 11.77 -22.08
CA PRO A 185 0.37 12.26 -20.71
C PRO A 185 -1.00 11.98 -20.10
N GLU A 186 -2.09 12.18 -20.85
CA GLU A 186 -3.46 11.91 -20.39
C GLU A 186 -3.73 10.40 -20.15
N GLN A 187 -3.12 9.51 -20.96
CA GLN A 187 -3.16 8.08 -20.70
C GLN A 187 -2.38 7.70 -19.44
N ALA A 188 -1.20 8.29 -19.26
CA ALA A 188 -0.35 8.08 -18.11
C ALA A 188 -1.00 8.60 -16.81
N MET A 189 -1.85 9.62 -16.88
CA MET A 189 -2.68 10.13 -15.76
C MET A 189 -3.94 9.30 -15.51
N GLY A 190 -4.28 8.37 -16.41
CA GLY A 190 -5.49 7.54 -16.29
C GLY A 190 -6.78 8.31 -16.55
N GLU A 191 -6.76 9.33 -17.40
CA GLU A 191 -7.95 10.08 -17.80
C GLU A 191 -8.98 9.16 -18.48
N ARG A 192 -10.27 9.42 -18.24
CA ARG A 192 -11.35 8.57 -18.76
C ARG A 192 -11.61 8.81 -20.27
N GLU A 193 -11.38 10.02 -20.74
CA GLU A 193 -11.64 10.41 -22.14
C GLU A 193 -10.32 10.53 -22.91
N ILE A 194 -9.92 9.46 -23.57
CA ILE A 194 -8.74 9.40 -24.43
C ILE A 194 -9.19 9.61 -25.88
N GLY A 195 -8.77 10.73 -26.48
CA GLY A 195 -9.14 11.14 -27.84
C GLY A 195 -8.07 10.84 -28.90
N ALA A 196 -8.34 11.20 -30.15
CA ALA A 196 -7.47 11.04 -31.33
C ALA A 196 -6.07 11.64 -31.16
N ARG A 197 -5.92 12.71 -30.37
CA ARG A 197 -4.64 13.37 -30.09
C ARG A 197 -3.68 12.57 -29.26
N SER A 198 -4.18 11.54 -28.54
CA SER A 198 -3.32 10.57 -27.84
C SER A 198 -2.60 9.64 -28.83
N ASP A 199 -3.26 9.21 -29.90
CA ASP A 199 -2.63 8.44 -30.96
C ASP A 199 -1.60 9.29 -31.73
N VAL A 200 -1.86 10.59 -31.91
CA VAL A 200 -0.89 11.54 -32.54
C VAL A 200 0.36 11.64 -31.68
N TYR A 201 0.23 11.69 -30.34
CA TYR A 201 1.37 11.67 -29.43
C TYR A 201 2.16 10.36 -29.56
N ALA A 202 1.49 9.21 -29.50
CA ALA A 202 2.12 7.90 -29.61
C ALA A 202 2.83 7.70 -30.98
N LEU A 203 2.23 8.19 -32.07
CA LEU A 203 2.85 8.23 -33.40
C LEU A 203 4.09 9.15 -33.43
N GLY A 204 4.03 10.30 -32.76
CA GLY A 204 5.19 11.17 -32.55
C GLY A 204 6.32 10.49 -31.82
N ALA A 205 6.02 9.75 -30.71
CA ALA A 205 6.99 9.00 -29.93
C ALA A 205 7.64 7.86 -30.71
N MET A 206 6.85 7.13 -31.48
CA MET A 206 7.33 6.08 -32.37
C MET A 206 8.21 6.66 -33.51
N THR A 207 7.83 7.77 -34.11
CA THR A 207 8.61 8.43 -35.17
C THR A 207 9.93 8.96 -34.61
N TYR A 208 9.91 9.49 -33.39
CA TYR A 208 11.13 9.89 -32.67
C TYR A 208 12.09 8.70 -32.52
N GLU A 209 11.61 7.54 -32.06
CA GLU A 209 12.43 6.34 -31.88
C GLU A 209 13.00 5.83 -33.21
N MET A 210 12.21 5.80 -34.28
CA MET A 210 12.69 5.40 -35.61
C MET A 210 13.88 6.25 -36.05
N LEU A 211 13.93 7.52 -35.69
CA LEU A 211 15.00 8.45 -36.06
C LEU A 211 16.15 8.51 -35.08
N ALA A 212 15.86 8.48 -33.75
CA ALA A 212 16.86 8.59 -32.68
C ALA A 212 17.46 7.25 -32.25
N GLY A 213 16.78 6.12 -32.52
CA GLY A 213 17.16 4.78 -32.08
C GLY A 213 16.72 4.42 -30.65
N GLU A 214 16.06 5.33 -29.96
CA GLU A 214 15.44 5.14 -28.65
C GLU A 214 14.19 6.02 -28.50
N PRO A 215 13.21 5.66 -27.67
CA PRO A 215 12.03 6.48 -27.43
C PRO A 215 12.39 7.86 -26.85
N PRO A 216 11.48 8.86 -26.95
CA PRO A 216 11.75 10.21 -26.44
C PRO A 216 12.01 10.25 -24.93
N PHE A 217 11.45 9.31 -24.19
CA PHE A 217 11.63 9.15 -22.75
C PHE A 217 12.02 7.72 -22.41
N THR A 218 13.15 7.57 -21.74
CA THR A 218 13.69 6.31 -21.24
C THR A 218 13.94 6.39 -19.74
N GLY A 219 13.89 5.27 -19.04
CA GLY A 219 14.12 5.23 -17.60
C GLY A 219 14.37 3.81 -17.10
N PRO A 220 14.84 3.66 -15.85
CA PRO A 220 15.16 2.35 -15.26
C PRO A 220 13.90 1.49 -15.02
N ASN A 221 12.73 2.10 -14.93
CA ASN A 221 11.45 1.43 -14.72
C ASN A 221 10.29 2.21 -15.37
N SER A 222 9.10 1.59 -15.43
CA SER A 222 7.90 2.16 -16.03
C SER A 222 7.47 3.48 -15.39
N GLN A 223 7.60 3.62 -14.06
CA GLN A 223 7.20 4.85 -13.36
C GLN A 223 8.13 6.03 -13.69
N ALA A 224 9.43 5.79 -13.80
CA ALA A 224 10.40 6.81 -14.21
C ALA A 224 10.10 7.30 -15.64
N ILE A 225 9.71 6.40 -16.54
CA ILE A 225 9.30 6.76 -17.89
C ILE A 225 8.00 7.59 -17.85
N VAL A 226 6.99 7.15 -17.08
CA VAL A 226 5.73 7.89 -16.90
C VAL A 226 5.99 9.29 -16.31
N ALA A 227 6.82 9.40 -15.30
CA ALA A 227 7.19 10.71 -14.74
C ALA A 227 7.78 11.63 -15.77
N LYS A 228 8.69 11.15 -16.62
CA LYS A 228 9.27 11.93 -17.73
C LYS A 228 8.26 12.28 -18.80
N VAL A 229 7.38 11.36 -19.18
CA VAL A 229 6.26 11.61 -20.09
C VAL A 229 5.39 12.77 -19.59
N LEU A 230 5.18 12.87 -18.28
CA LEU A 230 4.37 13.95 -17.69
C LEU A 230 5.11 15.29 -17.56
N THR A 231 6.42 15.26 -17.27
CA THR A 231 7.12 16.47 -16.80
C THR A 231 8.26 16.96 -17.70
N GLU A 232 8.96 16.06 -18.42
CA GLU A 232 10.14 16.42 -19.19
C GLU A 232 9.81 16.73 -20.66
N GLN A 233 10.56 17.67 -21.27
CA GLN A 233 10.52 17.86 -22.72
C GLN A 233 11.46 16.85 -23.39
N PRO A 234 11.08 16.31 -24.57
CA PRO A 234 11.95 15.40 -25.31
C PRO A 234 13.23 16.10 -25.75
N THR A 235 14.35 15.39 -25.72
CA THR A 235 15.60 15.94 -26.27
C THR A 235 15.41 16.24 -27.76
N PRO A 236 15.81 17.41 -28.29
CA PRO A 236 15.73 17.71 -29.71
C PRO A 236 16.41 16.62 -30.56
N LEU A 237 15.72 16.15 -31.61
CA LEU A 237 16.19 15.06 -32.47
C LEU A 237 17.52 15.39 -33.15
N ARG A 238 17.68 16.63 -33.61
CA ARG A 238 18.89 17.09 -34.29
C ARG A 238 20.13 17.15 -33.35
N ALA A 239 19.92 17.19 -32.05
CA ALA A 239 21.00 17.02 -31.08
C ALA A 239 21.55 15.58 -31.06
N LYS A 240 20.71 14.58 -31.36
CA LYS A 240 21.09 13.17 -31.46
C LYS A 240 21.44 12.75 -32.90
N ARG A 241 20.76 13.32 -33.88
CA ARG A 241 20.95 13.01 -35.31
C ARG A 241 20.83 14.29 -36.15
N PRO A 242 21.92 14.99 -36.44
CA PRO A 242 21.94 16.27 -37.16
C PRO A 242 21.33 16.21 -38.57
N THR A 243 21.27 15.02 -39.18
CA THR A 243 20.73 14.80 -40.52
C THR A 243 19.18 14.85 -40.62
N VAL A 244 18.48 14.90 -39.50
CA VAL A 244 17.02 15.01 -39.44
C VAL A 244 16.63 16.41 -39.95
N PRO A 245 15.69 16.51 -40.93
CA PRO A 245 15.19 17.78 -41.43
C PRO A 245 14.56 18.61 -40.30
N PRO A 246 14.78 19.94 -40.27
CA PRO A 246 14.18 20.81 -39.23
C PRO A 246 12.66 20.73 -39.17
N ALA A 247 12.01 20.56 -40.33
CA ALA A 247 10.55 20.44 -40.43
C ALA A 247 10.06 19.14 -39.76
N ALA A 248 10.77 18.02 -39.93
CA ALA A 248 10.42 16.74 -39.33
C ALA A 248 10.62 16.80 -37.80
N GLU A 249 11.73 17.40 -37.33
CA GLU A 249 11.94 17.61 -35.88
C GLU A 249 10.80 18.46 -35.29
N ALA A 250 10.47 19.59 -35.89
CA ALA A 250 9.39 20.47 -35.43
C ALA A 250 8.03 19.74 -35.38
N ALA A 251 7.72 18.95 -36.41
CA ALA A 251 6.49 18.17 -36.47
C ALA A 251 6.40 17.15 -35.32
N ILE A 252 7.49 16.43 -35.03
CA ILE A 252 7.57 15.42 -33.99
C ILE A 252 7.48 16.06 -32.59
N LEU A 253 8.20 17.18 -32.36
CA LEU A 253 8.17 17.88 -31.08
C LEU A 253 6.80 18.51 -30.80
N THR A 254 6.07 18.96 -31.83
CA THR A 254 4.67 19.41 -31.70
C THR A 254 3.75 18.25 -31.33
N ALA A 255 3.91 17.07 -31.92
CA ALA A 255 3.13 15.89 -31.57
C ALA A 255 3.37 15.45 -30.09
N LEU A 256 4.57 15.69 -29.57
CA LEU A 256 4.99 15.33 -28.21
C LEU A 256 4.69 16.40 -27.14
N GLN A 257 3.90 17.44 -27.46
CA GLN A 257 3.46 18.44 -26.48
C GLN A 257 2.62 17.80 -25.38
N LYS A 258 2.76 18.31 -24.15
CA LYS A 258 2.11 17.71 -22.95
C LYS A 258 0.60 17.90 -22.98
N LEU A 259 0.13 19.07 -23.32
CA LEU A 259 -1.31 19.35 -23.43
C LEU A 259 -1.83 18.87 -24.79
N PRO A 260 -2.93 18.11 -24.85
CA PRO A 260 -3.52 17.67 -26.11
C PRO A 260 -3.89 18.85 -27.06
N ALA A 261 -4.22 20.02 -26.47
CA ALA A 261 -4.56 21.22 -27.25
C ALA A 261 -3.39 21.76 -28.07
N ASP A 262 -2.15 21.56 -27.62
CA ASP A 262 -0.93 22.08 -28.25
C ASP A 262 -0.35 21.12 -29.32
N ARG A 263 -0.97 19.94 -29.48
CA ARG A 263 -0.61 18.94 -30.51
C ARG A 263 -1.35 19.19 -31.80
N TRP A 264 -0.90 18.48 -32.83
CA TRP A 264 -1.65 18.43 -34.09
C TRP A 264 -3.09 17.97 -33.85
N GLY A 265 -4.04 18.61 -34.48
CA GLY A 265 -5.48 18.31 -34.34
C GLY A 265 -5.84 16.93 -34.88
N THR A 266 -5.18 16.52 -35.96
CA THR A 266 -5.38 15.24 -36.65
C THR A 266 -4.06 14.56 -37.01
N ALA A 267 -4.09 13.24 -37.23
CA ALA A 267 -2.94 12.49 -37.69
C ALA A 267 -2.52 12.92 -39.12
N LYS A 268 -3.48 13.42 -39.93
CA LYS A 268 -3.19 13.98 -41.23
C LYS A 268 -2.35 15.26 -41.17
N GLU A 269 -2.67 16.18 -40.23
CA GLU A 269 -1.87 17.40 -40.04
C GLU A 269 -0.43 17.07 -39.63
N PHE A 270 -0.22 16.08 -38.77
CA PHE A 270 1.11 15.57 -38.43
C PHE A 270 1.85 15.03 -39.67
N SER A 271 1.18 14.23 -40.50
CA SER A 271 1.71 13.67 -41.76
C SER A 271 2.15 14.76 -42.73
N ASP A 272 1.31 15.79 -42.91
CA ASP A 272 1.57 16.92 -43.81
C ASP A 272 2.78 17.74 -43.30
N ALA A 273 2.88 17.97 -42.01
CA ALA A 273 3.99 18.66 -41.37
C ALA A 273 5.33 17.93 -41.51
N LEU A 274 5.34 16.58 -41.38
CA LEU A 274 6.52 15.74 -41.61
C LEU A 274 7.08 15.89 -43.05
N GLY A 275 6.21 16.19 -44.02
CA GLY A 275 6.58 16.40 -45.41
C GLY A 275 7.03 17.83 -45.77
N GLY A 276 7.01 18.77 -44.85
CA GLY A 276 7.39 20.17 -45.07
C GLY A 276 6.33 21.00 -45.83
N THR A 277 5.11 20.48 -45.99
CA THR A 277 4.01 21.15 -46.72
C THR A 277 2.99 21.85 -45.83
N GLY A 278 3.13 21.73 -44.49
CA GLY A 278 2.25 22.36 -43.51
C GLY A 278 2.70 23.76 -43.11
N GLN A 279 1.89 24.79 -43.41
CA GLN A 279 2.05 26.12 -42.81
C GLN A 279 1.35 26.13 -41.46
N HIS A 280 2.11 26.13 -40.36
CA HIS A 280 1.56 26.47 -39.03
C HIS A 280 2.37 27.50 -38.31
N HIS A 281 1.68 28.51 -37.84
CA HIS A 281 2.15 29.58 -36.96
C HIS A 281 2.40 28.99 -35.57
N VAL A 282 3.66 28.95 -35.13
CA VAL A 282 4.02 28.64 -33.75
C VAL A 282 3.98 29.95 -32.96
N PRO A 283 3.11 30.11 -31.94
CA PRO A 283 3.17 31.26 -31.05
C PRO A 283 4.34 31.04 -30.06
N GLY A 284 5.38 31.84 -30.14
CA GLY A 284 6.35 31.96 -29.05
C GLY A 284 7.82 31.74 -29.37
N ALA A 285 8.29 31.80 -30.60
CA ALA A 285 9.75 31.86 -30.85
C ALA A 285 10.16 33.29 -31.21
N PRO A 286 11.12 33.91 -30.51
CA PRO A 286 11.65 35.23 -30.91
C PRO A 286 12.49 35.06 -32.17
N THR A 287 12.01 35.63 -33.28
CA THR A 287 12.77 35.77 -34.51
C THR A 287 13.85 36.84 -34.34
N VAL A 288 15.09 36.44 -34.36
CA VAL A 288 16.23 37.34 -34.55
C VAL A 288 16.63 37.27 -36.01
N PRO A 289 16.58 38.41 -36.75
CA PRO A 289 17.02 38.41 -38.17
C PRO A 289 18.54 38.36 -38.23
N LEU A 290 19.06 37.34 -38.88
CA LEU A 290 20.49 37.26 -39.21
C LEU A 290 20.75 38.09 -40.45
N LYS A 291 21.24 39.32 -40.31
CA LYS A 291 21.85 40.10 -41.38
C LYS A 291 23.34 39.78 -41.47
N ALA A 292 23.73 39.23 -42.60
CA ALA A 292 25.10 39.06 -42.96
C ALA A 292 25.80 40.42 -43.10
N ALA A 293 26.95 40.60 -42.51
CA ALA A 293 27.89 41.62 -42.87
C ALA A 293 29.31 41.02 -42.87
N ILE A 294 29.88 41.03 -44.08
CA ILE A 294 31.25 40.66 -44.40
C ILE A 294 32.14 41.87 -44.18
N ALA A 295 33.38 41.60 -43.73
CA ALA A 295 34.62 42.27 -43.83
C ALA A 295 34.92 43.55 -43.04
N GLY A 296 36.02 43.48 -42.33
CA GLY A 296 36.80 44.58 -41.84
C GLY A 296 37.71 44.27 -40.69
N SER A 297 38.96 43.90 -40.96
CA SER A 297 40.00 43.81 -39.95
C SER A 297 40.40 45.19 -39.42
N PRO A 298 40.48 45.39 -38.13
CA PRO A 298 41.31 46.45 -37.59
C PRO A 298 42.42 45.93 -36.68
N LYS A 299 43.51 46.63 -36.76
CA LYS A 299 44.78 46.44 -36.08
C LYS A 299 44.66 46.32 -34.57
N ARG A 300 45.46 45.47 -34.00
CA ARG A 300 45.69 45.28 -32.56
C ARG A 300 46.12 46.56 -31.84
N SER A 301 45.37 46.93 -30.78
CA SER A 301 45.85 47.70 -29.65
C SER A 301 45.86 46.85 -28.41
N ARG A 302 47.01 46.63 -27.79
CA ARG A 302 47.29 45.71 -26.68
C ARG A 302 46.72 46.15 -25.32
N SER A 303 46.10 47.32 -25.19
CA SER A 303 45.55 47.77 -23.90
C SER A 303 44.06 47.47 -23.66
N ALA A 304 43.28 47.17 -24.70
CA ALA A 304 41.88 46.86 -24.50
C ALA A 304 41.61 45.43 -24.04
N ALA A 305 42.54 44.47 -24.28
CA ALA A 305 42.34 43.06 -23.94
C ALA A 305 42.40 42.79 -22.42
N LEU A 306 43.16 43.61 -21.66
CA LEU A 306 43.21 43.43 -20.19
C LEU A 306 41.92 43.90 -19.50
N TRP A 307 41.32 45.00 -19.96
CA TRP A 307 40.05 45.50 -19.42
C TRP A 307 38.85 44.61 -19.80
N LEU A 308 38.89 44.00 -20.97
CA LEU A 308 37.86 43.02 -21.41
C LEU A 308 37.90 41.76 -20.55
N GLY A 309 39.13 41.28 -20.18
CA GLY A 309 39.28 40.12 -19.27
C GLY A 309 38.68 40.40 -17.87
N TRP A 310 38.91 41.57 -17.31
CA TRP A 310 38.34 41.96 -16.02
C TRP A 310 36.83 42.20 -16.11
N ALA A 311 36.30 42.73 -17.21
CA ALA A 311 34.88 42.89 -17.45
C ALA A 311 34.16 41.55 -17.58
N VAL A 312 34.77 40.58 -18.29
CA VAL A 312 34.26 39.19 -18.39
C VAL A 312 34.32 38.48 -17.04
N ALA A 313 35.44 38.63 -16.28
CA ALA A 313 35.54 38.06 -14.94
C ALA A 313 34.54 38.69 -13.95
N GLY A 314 34.33 39.99 -14.03
CA GLY A 314 33.31 40.68 -13.23
C GLY A 314 31.88 40.26 -13.59
N LEU A 315 31.57 40.09 -14.86
CA LEU A 315 30.29 39.60 -15.35
C LEU A 315 30.08 38.13 -14.95
N ALA A 316 31.12 37.28 -15.06
CA ALA A 316 31.04 35.90 -14.61
C ALA A 316 30.86 35.78 -13.07
N ALA A 317 31.53 36.64 -12.29
CA ALA A 317 31.35 36.75 -10.86
C ALA A 317 29.93 37.27 -10.49
N ALA A 318 29.42 38.26 -11.24
CA ALA A 318 28.06 38.75 -11.07
C ALA A 318 27.00 37.73 -11.45
N VAL A 319 27.22 36.96 -12.54
CA VAL A 319 26.32 35.85 -12.95
C VAL A 319 26.41 34.69 -11.94
N ALA A 320 27.59 34.35 -11.46
CA ALA A 320 27.78 33.35 -10.43
C ALA A 320 27.15 33.78 -9.09
N GLY A 321 27.36 35.03 -8.68
CA GLY A 321 26.70 35.62 -7.51
C GLY A 321 25.18 35.67 -7.65
N TRP A 322 24.69 36.07 -8.82
CA TRP A 322 23.25 36.06 -9.12
C TRP A 322 22.66 34.63 -9.18
N ALA A 323 23.39 33.64 -9.74
CA ALA A 323 22.99 32.23 -9.75
C ALA A 323 23.00 31.62 -8.33
N LEU A 324 23.93 32.03 -7.47
CA LEU A 324 24.02 31.62 -6.07
C LEU A 324 22.97 32.32 -5.20
N LEU A 325 22.59 33.56 -5.54
CA LEU A 325 21.61 34.40 -4.81
C LEU A 325 20.17 34.20 -5.33
N ARG A 326 19.99 33.58 -6.50
CA ARG A 326 18.65 33.24 -6.96
C ARG A 326 17.99 32.28 -5.97
N PRO A 327 16.82 32.61 -5.42
CA PRO A 327 16.06 31.63 -4.69
C PRO A 327 15.81 30.42 -5.63
N ARG A 328 16.26 29.24 -5.22
CA ARG A 328 15.97 28.00 -5.97
C ARG A 328 14.47 27.91 -6.16
N PRO A 329 13.97 27.64 -7.38
CA PRO A 329 12.55 27.47 -7.60
C PRO A 329 12.05 26.42 -6.62
N GLN A 330 11.17 26.82 -5.71
CA GLN A 330 10.60 25.90 -4.75
C GLN A 330 9.60 25.04 -5.49
N LEU A 331 9.83 23.74 -5.49
CA LEU A 331 8.88 22.79 -6.03
C LEU A 331 7.53 22.98 -5.34
N PRO A 332 6.42 22.98 -6.07
CA PRO A 332 5.10 23.07 -5.46
C PRO A 332 4.89 21.89 -4.50
N PRO A 333 4.10 22.07 -3.43
CA PRO A 333 3.77 20.97 -2.54
C PRO A 333 2.98 19.92 -3.31
N SER A 334 3.38 18.66 -3.19
CA SER A 334 2.70 17.51 -3.80
C SER A 334 2.25 16.51 -2.74
N ARG A 335 1.23 15.71 -3.07
CA ARG A 335 0.76 14.59 -2.27
C ARG A 335 0.82 13.34 -3.11
N LEU A 336 1.50 12.33 -2.61
CA LEU A 336 1.61 11.00 -3.22
C LEU A 336 0.85 10.01 -2.35
N ALA A 337 0.22 9.02 -2.99
CA ALA A 337 -0.36 7.87 -2.32
C ALA A 337 0.42 6.62 -2.73
N ILE A 338 1.05 5.97 -1.77
CA ILE A 338 1.72 4.69 -1.96
C ILE A 338 0.70 3.61 -1.59
N LEU A 339 0.30 2.79 -2.55
CA LEU A 339 -0.53 1.63 -2.28
C LEU A 339 0.30 0.60 -1.52
N ALA A 340 -0.16 0.20 -0.36
CA ALA A 340 0.52 -0.75 0.51
C ALA A 340 -0.45 -1.88 0.90
N PRO A 341 -0.83 -2.76 -0.03
CA PRO A 341 -1.66 -3.92 0.29
C PRO A 341 -0.93 -4.78 1.33
N GLY A 342 -1.61 -5.15 2.39
CA GLY A 342 -0.99 -5.85 3.51
C GLY A 342 -0.24 -4.95 4.51
N LEU A 343 -0.41 -3.61 4.44
CA LEU A 343 0.12 -2.70 5.45
C LEU A 343 -0.26 -3.17 6.86
N GLY A 344 0.74 -3.50 7.66
CA GLY A 344 0.54 -3.98 9.02
C GLY A 344 -0.11 -2.90 9.88
N GLY A 345 -1.06 -3.29 10.72
CA GLY A 345 -1.56 -2.43 11.79
C GLY A 345 -2.40 -1.23 11.40
N SER A 346 -3.06 -1.26 10.25
CA SER A 346 -4.08 -0.25 9.92
C SER A 346 -5.33 -0.34 10.82
N GLY A 347 -5.39 -1.36 11.69
CA GLY A 347 -6.48 -1.60 12.63
C GLY A 347 -6.21 -1.10 14.05
N ALA A 348 -7.27 -0.94 14.83
CA ALA A 348 -7.24 -0.51 16.25
C ALA A 348 -6.45 -1.45 17.18
N SER A 349 -6.14 -2.66 16.73
CA SER A 349 -5.42 -3.69 17.50
C SER A 349 -3.90 -3.56 17.46
N SER A 350 -3.34 -2.68 16.63
CA SER A 350 -1.89 -2.46 16.62
C SER A 350 -1.46 -1.59 17.79
N SER A 351 -0.42 -2.02 18.49
CA SER A 351 0.20 -1.24 19.57
C SER A 351 1.46 -0.47 19.13
N GLN A 352 1.88 -0.59 17.88
CA GLN A 352 3.22 -0.20 17.42
C GLN A 352 3.19 0.72 16.21
N ARG A 353 4.29 1.47 15.98
CA ARG A 353 4.48 2.28 14.76
C ARG A 353 4.76 1.39 13.56
N HIS A 354 4.27 1.80 12.39
CA HIS A 354 4.40 1.00 11.18
C HIS A 354 5.19 1.67 10.07
N LEU A 355 5.71 2.88 10.25
CA LEU A 355 6.47 3.56 9.20
C LEU A 355 7.59 4.46 9.72
N ALA A 356 8.68 4.56 8.94
CA ALA A 356 9.76 5.53 9.11
C ALA A 356 10.29 5.96 7.74
N PHE A 357 10.87 7.16 7.64
CA PHE A 357 11.60 7.60 6.45
C PHE A 357 13.03 7.05 6.43
N LEU A 358 13.55 6.81 5.23
CA LEU A 358 15.00 6.76 5.00
C LEU A 358 15.62 8.14 5.27
N PRO A 359 16.91 8.23 5.67
CA PRO A 359 17.53 9.50 6.06
C PRO A 359 17.49 10.58 4.98
N GLY A 360 17.56 10.21 3.69
CA GLY A 360 17.41 11.12 2.54
C GLY A 360 15.99 11.64 2.33
N GLY A 361 14.99 11.00 2.92
CA GLY A 361 13.58 11.27 2.68
C GLY A 361 13.09 10.85 1.29
N ASP A 362 13.84 10.02 0.60
CA ASP A 362 13.61 9.47 -0.74
C ASP A 362 12.93 8.09 -0.71
N GLY A 363 12.69 7.55 0.48
CA GLY A 363 12.02 6.26 0.68
C GLY A 363 11.50 6.09 2.09
N LEU A 364 10.73 5.00 2.27
CA LEU A 364 10.09 4.60 3.52
C LEU A 364 10.50 3.18 3.89
N VAL A 365 10.54 2.92 5.19
CA VAL A 365 10.48 1.56 5.75
C VAL A 365 9.15 1.43 6.46
N TYR A 366 8.40 0.36 6.17
CA TYR A 366 7.12 0.12 6.82
C TYR A 366 6.84 -1.36 7.04
N SER A 367 5.96 -1.64 7.98
CA SER A 367 5.54 -3.00 8.30
C SER A 367 4.51 -3.49 7.31
N MET A 368 4.68 -4.69 6.80
CA MET A 368 3.75 -5.36 5.89
C MET A 368 3.46 -6.77 6.38
N VAL A 369 2.20 -7.18 6.33
CA VAL A 369 1.77 -8.55 6.60
C VAL A 369 1.90 -9.34 5.31
N GLY A 370 2.75 -10.34 5.28
CA GLY A 370 2.91 -11.25 4.16
C GLY A 370 1.74 -12.22 4.04
N SER A 371 1.70 -13.01 2.95
CA SER A 371 0.67 -14.01 2.67
C SER A 371 0.52 -15.08 3.77
N GLY A 372 1.58 -15.32 4.56
CA GLY A 372 1.57 -16.22 5.72
C GLY A 372 1.12 -15.57 7.04
N GLY A 373 0.60 -14.35 7.04
CA GLY A 373 0.19 -13.65 8.27
C GLY A 373 1.36 -13.07 9.09
N ASN A 374 2.61 -13.32 8.71
CA ASN A 374 3.78 -12.81 9.40
C ASN A 374 4.04 -11.35 9.05
N LEU A 375 4.32 -10.55 10.08
CA LEU A 375 4.74 -9.17 9.90
C LEU A 375 6.19 -9.13 9.44
N SER A 376 6.52 -8.29 8.46
CA SER A 376 7.89 -8.03 8.02
C SER A 376 8.08 -6.55 7.71
N LEU A 377 9.32 -6.06 7.86
CA LEU A 377 9.67 -4.73 7.42
C LEU A 377 10.08 -4.76 5.95
N VAL A 378 9.58 -3.79 5.20
CA VAL A 378 9.92 -3.61 3.79
C VAL A 378 10.47 -2.21 3.57
N ARG A 379 11.41 -2.07 2.65
CA ARG A 379 11.94 -0.79 2.16
C ARG A 379 11.25 -0.43 0.85
N HIS A 380 10.78 0.79 0.72
CA HIS A 380 10.12 1.30 -0.46
C HIS A 380 10.67 2.68 -0.83
N LEU A 381 11.44 2.76 -1.89
CA LEU A 381 11.89 4.04 -2.44
C LEU A 381 10.70 4.76 -3.09
N LEU A 382 10.61 6.08 -2.96
CA LEU A 382 9.49 6.85 -3.51
C LEU A 382 9.41 6.85 -5.04
N ASP A 383 10.50 6.44 -5.70
CA ASP A 383 10.61 6.26 -7.15
C ASP A 383 10.53 4.78 -7.59
N ALA A 384 10.33 3.85 -6.65
CA ALA A 384 10.20 2.42 -6.94
C ALA A 384 8.73 1.98 -7.04
N ASP A 385 8.46 1.03 -7.93
CA ASP A 385 7.10 0.50 -8.17
C ASP A 385 6.62 -0.42 -7.04
N ALA A 386 7.53 -1.08 -6.34
CA ALA A 386 7.20 -2.07 -5.32
C ALA A 386 8.18 -2.02 -4.13
N PRO A 387 7.70 -2.37 -2.92
CA PRO A 387 8.55 -2.49 -1.76
C PRO A 387 9.47 -3.71 -1.88
N THR A 388 10.65 -3.61 -1.30
CA THR A 388 11.62 -4.70 -1.18
C THR A 388 11.65 -5.18 0.26
N PRO A 389 11.42 -6.47 0.56
CA PRO A 389 11.57 -7.02 1.90
C PRO A 389 13.00 -6.82 2.43
N ILE A 390 13.12 -6.50 3.72
CA ILE A 390 14.41 -6.44 4.41
C ILE A 390 14.68 -7.84 4.98
N PRO A 391 15.69 -8.58 4.45
CA PRO A 391 15.95 -9.94 4.89
C PRO A 391 16.30 -10.02 6.38
N GLY A 392 15.65 -10.90 7.13
CA GLY A 392 15.84 -11.06 8.57
C GLY A 392 14.93 -10.20 9.47
N ALA A 393 14.18 -9.24 8.91
CA ALA A 393 13.29 -8.36 9.67
C ALA A 393 11.89 -8.96 9.88
N LEU A 394 11.81 -10.27 10.13
CA LEU A 394 10.54 -10.97 10.40
C LEU A 394 10.01 -10.64 11.81
N ASN A 395 8.71 -10.40 11.90
CA ASN A 395 7.98 -10.05 13.12
C ASN A 395 8.51 -8.79 13.84
N MET A 396 9.22 -7.93 13.10
CA MET A 396 9.68 -6.63 13.56
C MET A 396 8.70 -5.52 13.16
N SER A 397 8.57 -4.55 14.06
CA SER A 397 7.74 -3.34 13.88
C SER A 397 8.46 -2.12 14.48
N SER A 398 7.83 -0.96 14.46
CA SER A 398 8.37 0.30 15.00
C SER A 398 9.76 0.65 14.48
N PRO A 399 9.92 0.74 13.14
CA PRO A 399 11.23 0.99 12.54
C PRO A 399 11.79 2.36 12.90
N ALA A 400 13.07 2.41 13.28
CA ALA A 400 13.86 3.63 13.43
C ALA A 400 15.20 3.45 12.71
N ILE A 401 15.55 4.37 11.80
CA ILE A 401 16.70 4.22 10.91
C ILE A 401 17.79 5.19 11.35
N SER A 402 19.05 4.70 11.40
CA SER A 402 20.20 5.53 11.76
C SER A 402 20.44 6.67 10.75
N PRO A 403 21.04 7.80 11.15
CA PRO A 403 21.26 8.94 10.26
C PRO A 403 22.12 8.64 9.04
N ASP A 404 23.02 7.65 9.14
CA ASP A 404 23.86 7.17 8.04
C ASP A 404 23.15 6.13 7.12
N GLY A 405 21.93 5.72 7.46
CA GLY A 405 21.14 4.75 6.72
C GLY A 405 21.60 3.30 6.83
N ARG A 406 22.60 3.00 7.66
CA ARG A 406 23.18 1.66 7.74
C ARG A 406 22.46 0.72 8.69
N TRP A 407 21.81 1.26 9.72
CA TRP A 407 21.20 0.49 10.79
C TRP A 407 19.69 0.70 10.86
N LEU A 408 19.01 -0.38 11.10
CA LEU A 408 17.59 -0.43 11.41
C LEU A 408 17.42 -0.92 12.84
N VAL A 409 16.62 -0.22 13.61
CA VAL A 409 16.12 -0.67 14.92
C VAL A 409 14.63 -0.94 14.81
N GLY A 410 14.16 -1.98 15.49
CA GLY A 410 12.75 -2.31 15.56
C GLY A 410 12.40 -3.10 16.81
N THR A 411 11.13 -3.20 17.13
CA THR A 411 10.60 -4.01 18.24
C THR A 411 10.18 -5.38 17.72
N LEU A 412 10.62 -6.43 18.41
CA LEU A 412 10.18 -7.80 18.12
C LEU A 412 8.84 -8.07 18.82
N GLY A 413 7.75 -8.03 18.07
CA GLY A 413 6.42 -8.49 18.45
C GLY A 413 6.02 -8.26 19.91
N VAL A 414 5.41 -9.28 20.51
CA VAL A 414 4.94 -9.26 21.89
C VAL A 414 6.05 -9.27 22.98
N ARG A 415 7.31 -9.40 22.56
CA ARG A 415 8.43 -9.49 23.53
C ARG A 415 8.91 -8.13 24.03
N ASN A 416 8.48 -7.03 23.43
CA ASN A 416 8.99 -5.68 23.74
C ASN A 416 10.53 -5.61 23.78
N GLN A 417 11.19 -6.38 22.91
CA GLN A 417 12.63 -6.38 22.75
C GLN A 417 13.02 -5.46 21.59
N VAL A 418 13.94 -4.57 21.85
CA VAL A 418 14.49 -3.70 20.81
C VAL A 418 15.66 -4.40 20.14
N LEU A 419 15.51 -4.67 18.85
CA LEU A 419 16.52 -5.31 18.03
C LEU A 419 17.16 -4.30 17.07
N ARG A 420 18.44 -4.50 16.76
CA ARG A 420 19.21 -3.76 15.77
C ARG A 420 19.70 -4.71 14.69
N MET A 421 19.68 -4.26 13.43
CA MET A 421 20.19 -5.03 12.32
C MET A 421 20.69 -4.11 11.19
N PRO A 422 21.55 -4.61 10.28
CA PRO A 422 21.93 -3.84 9.09
C PRO A 422 20.71 -3.60 8.18
N MET A 423 20.67 -2.42 7.54
CA MET A 423 19.59 -2.04 6.61
C MET A 423 19.53 -2.95 5.37
N GLU A 424 20.66 -3.52 4.96
CA GLU A 424 20.75 -4.46 3.82
C GLU A 424 20.30 -5.89 4.17
N GLY A 425 19.92 -6.12 5.43
CA GLY A 425 19.49 -7.42 5.95
C GLY A 425 20.57 -8.14 6.74
N GLY A 426 20.16 -9.22 7.42
CA GLY A 426 21.02 -10.04 8.28
C GLY A 426 20.28 -10.55 9.51
N ALA A 427 21.01 -11.21 10.40
CA ALA A 427 20.46 -11.63 11.68
C ALA A 427 20.28 -10.42 12.59
N PRO A 428 19.10 -10.17 13.17
CA PRO A 428 18.92 -9.11 14.13
C PRO A 428 19.63 -9.44 15.46
N GLU A 429 20.24 -8.42 16.05
CA GLU A 429 20.92 -8.47 17.35
C GLU A 429 20.12 -7.69 18.38
N LEU A 430 20.23 -8.07 19.65
CA LEU A 430 19.62 -7.33 20.73
C LEU A 430 20.27 -5.95 20.85
N ALA A 431 19.50 -4.88 20.73
CA ALA A 431 20.00 -3.51 20.88
C ALA A 431 20.16 -3.13 22.35
N THR A 432 19.32 -3.69 23.24
CA THR A 432 19.40 -3.54 24.69
C THR A 432 18.79 -4.73 25.39
N SER A 433 19.37 -5.13 26.51
CA SER A 433 18.83 -6.18 27.39
C SER A 433 17.60 -5.73 28.20
N THR A 434 17.35 -4.42 28.26
CA THR A 434 16.16 -3.86 28.93
C THR A 434 14.93 -4.01 28.05
N LEU A 435 13.86 -4.56 28.61
CA LEU A 435 12.58 -4.70 27.91
C LEU A 435 11.93 -3.32 27.73
N THR A 436 11.81 -2.88 26.48
CA THR A 436 11.18 -1.63 26.09
C THR A 436 10.75 -1.73 24.63
N THR A 437 10.09 -0.71 24.10
CA THR A 437 9.69 -0.64 22.68
C THR A 437 10.53 0.37 21.90
N SER A 438 10.64 0.20 20.61
CA SER A 438 11.29 1.18 19.71
C SER A 438 10.34 2.25 19.17
N ASP A 439 9.09 2.30 19.66
CA ASP A 439 8.13 3.32 19.23
C ASP A 439 8.63 4.75 19.46
N ASP A 440 9.32 4.94 20.57
CA ASP A 440 9.94 6.19 21.00
C ASP A 440 11.48 6.19 20.77
N ALA A 441 11.98 5.35 19.82
CA ALA A 441 13.40 5.34 19.48
C ALA A 441 13.80 6.59 18.68
N ALA A 442 14.91 7.20 19.04
CA ALA A 442 15.49 8.34 18.36
C ALA A 442 17.01 8.16 18.18
N TRP A 443 17.49 8.40 16.98
CA TRP A 443 18.90 8.47 16.71
C TRP A 443 19.42 9.90 16.84
N ALA A 444 20.52 10.07 17.54
CA ALA A 444 21.25 11.32 17.54
C ALA A 444 22.09 11.47 16.25
N PRO A 445 22.49 12.69 15.86
CA PRO A 445 23.29 12.92 14.65
C PRO A 445 24.63 12.17 14.63
N ASP A 446 25.20 11.89 15.79
CA ASP A 446 26.44 11.13 15.97
C ASP A 446 26.28 9.60 15.82
N GLY A 447 25.07 9.12 15.61
CA GLY A 447 24.74 7.70 15.48
C GLY A 447 24.47 6.99 16.80
N THR A 448 24.34 7.70 17.92
CA THR A 448 23.90 7.09 19.17
C THR A 448 22.41 6.86 19.21
N LEU A 449 21.97 5.74 19.79
CA LEU A 449 20.56 5.35 19.94
C LEU A 449 20.04 5.78 21.31
N TRP A 450 18.89 6.43 21.31
CA TRP A 450 18.18 6.88 22.50
C TRP A 450 16.77 6.30 22.53
N LEU A 451 16.29 5.97 23.73
CA LEU A 451 14.98 5.36 23.98
C LEU A 451 14.29 6.04 25.16
N THR A 452 12.99 5.90 25.24
CA THR A 452 12.25 6.15 26.48
C THR A 452 12.58 5.03 27.49
N HIS A 453 13.00 5.42 28.71
CA HIS A 453 13.26 4.45 29.77
C HIS A 453 11.92 3.88 30.31
N PRO A 454 11.82 2.58 30.66
CA PRO A 454 10.59 1.98 31.17
C PRO A 454 10.03 2.68 32.43
N ASN A 455 10.88 3.22 33.27
CA ASN A 455 10.49 3.98 34.48
C ASN A 455 10.29 5.48 34.20
N GLY A 456 10.15 5.89 32.95
CA GLY A 456 10.11 7.29 32.53
C GLY A 456 11.50 7.88 32.28
N GLY A 457 11.55 9.04 31.63
CA GLY A 457 12.78 9.74 31.29
C GLY A 457 13.42 9.30 29.98
N VAL A 458 14.58 9.89 29.67
CA VAL A 458 15.32 9.70 28.43
C VAL A 458 16.61 8.92 28.71
N ALA A 459 16.81 7.83 27.99
CA ALA A 459 17.94 6.93 28.17
C ALA A 459 18.72 6.71 26.88
N GLN A 460 20.02 6.52 27.02
CA GLN A 460 20.97 6.22 25.96
C GLN A 460 21.29 4.72 25.97
N VAL A 461 21.36 4.11 24.78
CA VAL A 461 21.87 2.75 24.63
C VAL A 461 23.40 2.79 24.61
N VAL A 462 24.03 2.12 25.57
CA VAL A 462 25.48 2.03 25.73
C VAL A 462 25.85 0.55 25.82
N GLY A 463 26.47 0.03 24.76
CA GLY A 463 26.65 -1.42 24.63
C GLY A 463 25.30 -2.12 24.46
N ASP A 464 24.97 -3.03 25.37
CA ASP A 464 23.69 -3.75 25.48
C ASP A 464 22.76 -3.21 26.59
N SER A 465 23.19 -2.13 27.28
CA SER A 465 22.51 -1.58 28.43
C SER A 465 21.81 -0.27 28.11
N LEU A 466 20.65 -0.05 28.74
CA LEU A 466 19.90 1.18 28.67
C LEU A 466 20.26 2.08 29.86
N VAL A 467 21.02 3.15 29.63
CA VAL A 467 21.51 4.05 30.67
C VAL A 467 20.62 5.28 30.74
N LEU A 468 19.91 5.46 31.86
CA LEU A 468 19.09 6.65 32.11
C LEU A 468 20.00 7.89 32.18
N ARG A 469 19.75 8.88 31.32
CA ARG A 469 20.50 10.14 31.26
C ARG A 469 19.72 11.28 31.89
N VAL A 470 18.44 11.35 31.59
CA VAL A 470 17.56 12.34 32.16
C VAL A 470 16.39 11.65 32.84
N GLN A 471 16.27 11.83 34.15
CA GLN A 471 15.12 11.35 34.88
C GLN A 471 13.92 12.28 34.60
N GLY A 472 12.77 11.71 34.27
CA GLY A 472 11.55 12.48 34.01
C GLY A 472 10.31 11.65 34.28
N ASP A 473 9.28 12.26 34.85
CA ASP A 473 8.01 11.58 35.04
C ASP A 473 7.23 11.62 33.72
N GLN A 474 6.99 10.43 33.15
CA GLN A 474 6.15 10.23 31.97
C GLN A 474 6.64 10.91 30.66
N HIS A 475 7.96 11.07 30.52
CA HIS A 475 8.57 11.55 29.31
C HIS A 475 8.55 10.47 28.22
N ARG A 476 7.96 10.78 27.08
CA ARG A 476 8.06 10.00 25.85
C ARG A 476 9.00 10.72 24.89
N LEU A 477 10.14 10.09 24.59
CA LEU A 477 11.12 10.63 23.64
C LEU A 477 10.52 10.66 22.24
N GLN A 478 10.67 11.80 21.57
CA GLN A 478 10.16 11.98 20.23
C GLN A 478 11.32 12.05 19.21
N GLN A 479 12.33 12.86 19.53
CA GLN A 479 13.43 13.13 18.61
C GLN A 479 14.62 13.69 19.39
N ILE A 480 15.85 13.39 18.94
CA ILE A 480 17.05 14.17 19.30
C ILE A 480 17.22 15.23 18.22
N LEU A 481 17.32 16.48 18.61
CA LEU A 481 17.47 17.59 17.67
C LEU A 481 18.87 17.59 17.01
N PRO A 482 19.06 18.31 15.90
CA PRO A 482 20.32 18.33 15.15
C PRO A 482 21.54 18.83 15.93
N ASP A 483 21.34 19.50 17.07
CA ASP A 483 22.43 19.91 17.98
C ASP A 483 23.03 18.73 18.76
N GLY A 484 22.38 17.55 18.72
CA GLY A 484 22.79 16.34 19.44
C GLY A 484 22.67 16.42 20.96
N ARG A 485 22.18 17.55 21.49
CA ARG A 485 22.12 17.87 22.91
C ARG A 485 20.69 18.03 23.44
N THR A 486 19.78 18.40 22.60
CA THR A 486 18.37 18.67 22.99
C THR A 486 17.48 17.53 22.55
N ALA A 487 16.69 16.96 23.48
CA ALA A 487 15.62 16.01 23.19
C ALA A 487 14.27 16.72 23.09
N LEU A 488 13.49 16.38 22.06
CA LEU A 488 12.07 16.71 21.98
C LEU A 488 11.29 15.60 22.70
N VAL A 489 10.45 15.97 23.63
CA VAL A 489 9.72 15.06 24.51
C VAL A 489 8.25 15.45 24.57
N VAL A 490 7.35 14.49 24.58
CA VAL A 490 5.94 14.67 24.97
C VAL A 490 5.76 14.13 26.39
N ARG A 491 5.28 14.98 27.31
CA ARG A 491 4.94 14.56 28.66
C ARG A 491 3.51 14.02 28.70
N ALA A 492 3.36 12.72 28.47
CA ALA A 492 2.07 12.06 28.44
C ALA A 492 1.84 11.31 29.75
N ARG A 493 0.73 11.55 30.44
CA ARG A 493 0.38 10.83 31.68
C ARG A 493 -0.03 9.40 31.35
N VAL A 494 0.31 8.47 32.23
CA VAL A 494 -0.18 7.08 32.14
C VAL A 494 -1.71 7.10 32.06
N GLY A 495 -2.26 6.45 31.02
CA GLY A 495 -3.68 6.51 30.71
C GLY A 495 -4.14 7.75 29.91
N ASN A 496 -3.24 8.69 29.63
CA ASN A 496 -3.49 9.78 28.70
C ASN A 496 -2.39 9.82 27.62
N VAL A 497 -2.72 9.44 26.42
CA VAL A 497 -1.78 9.33 25.29
C VAL A 497 -1.31 10.70 24.75
N SER A 498 -1.75 11.80 25.33
CA SER A 498 -1.42 13.17 24.88
C SER A 498 -0.90 14.06 26.01
N GLY A 499 0.00 14.97 25.66
CA GLY A 499 0.58 15.91 26.62
C GLY A 499 1.28 17.09 25.95
N PRO A 500 1.80 18.04 26.73
CA PRO A 500 2.59 19.16 26.23
C PRO A 500 3.92 18.68 25.64
N VAL A 501 4.44 19.47 24.68
CA VAL A 501 5.76 19.24 24.08
C VAL A 501 6.80 20.05 24.86
N LEU A 502 7.88 19.38 25.23
CA LEU A 502 9.02 19.95 25.96
C LEU A 502 10.31 19.78 25.16
N LEU A 503 11.24 20.70 25.35
CA LEU A 503 12.65 20.54 25.03
C LEU A 503 13.39 20.19 26.32
N VAL A 504 14.20 19.14 26.27
CA VAL A 504 14.97 18.65 27.41
C VAL A 504 16.45 18.65 27.05
N ASP A 505 17.25 19.36 27.80
CA ASP A 505 18.71 19.33 27.66
C ASP A 505 19.25 18.01 28.21
N LEU A 506 19.94 17.25 27.39
CA LEU A 506 20.39 15.88 27.72
C LEU A 506 21.55 15.84 28.74
N GLU A 507 22.25 16.97 28.93
CA GLU A 507 23.36 17.06 29.86
C GLU A 507 22.92 17.54 31.25
N SER A 508 22.10 18.58 31.30
CA SER A 508 21.61 19.19 32.55
C SER A 508 20.27 18.64 33.04
N GLY A 509 19.49 18.01 32.13
CA GLY A 509 18.12 17.62 32.42
C GLY A 509 17.11 18.79 32.46
N ALA A 510 17.52 20.00 32.09
CA ALA A 510 16.67 21.19 32.11
C ALA A 510 15.53 21.08 31.08
N GLU A 511 14.30 21.34 31.52
CA GLU A 511 13.11 21.30 30.70
C GLU A 511 12.65 22.70 30.29
N THR A 512 12.34 22.87 29.00
CA THR A 512 11.77 24.11 28.47
C THR A 512 10.47 23.80 27.71
N PRO A 513 9.33 24.38 28.07
CA PRO A 513 8.09 24.19 27.33
C PRO A 513 8.20 24.74 25.91
N LEU A 514 7.90 23.91 24.89
CA LEU A 514 7.87 24.33 23.49
C LEU A 514 6.44 24.58 23.02
N PHE A 515 5.50 23.67 23.38
CA PHE A 515 4.10 23.76 22.97
C PHE A 515 3.17 23.23 24.06
N GLY A 516 2.26 24.09 24.53
CA GLY A 516 1.42 23.81 25.71
C GLY A 516 0.15 23.02 25.41
N THR A 517 -0.35 23.05 24.14
CA THR A 517 -1.52 22.27 23.77
C THR A 517 -1.18 20.78 23.75
N PRO A 518 -1.98 19.90 24.37
CA PRO A 518 -1.71 18.46 24.35
C PRO A 518 -1.65 17.89 22.93
N VAL A 519 -0.60 17.14 22.66
CA VAL A 519 -0.37 16.42 21.38
C VAL A 519 -0.12 14.93 21.66
N VAL A 520 -0.43 14.08 20.69
CA VAL A 520 -0.15 12.64 20.76
C VAL A 520 1.34 12.38 20.51
N GLU A 521 1.88 12.97 19.44
CA GLU A 521 3.29 12.91 19.05
C GLU A 521 3.69 14.20 18.34
N ALA A 522 5.00 14.50 18.36
CA ALA A 522 5.57 15.66 17.71
C ALA A 522 6.94 15.35 17.07
N ARG A 523 7.27 16.03 15.98
CA ARG A 523 8.56 15.97 15.28
C ARG A 523 8.95 17.36 14.78
N VAL A 524 10.24 17.64 14.70
CA VAL A 524 10.77 18.89 14.15
C VAL A 524 11.40 18.61 12.78
N THR A 525 11.04 19.39 11.78
CA THR A 525 11.66 19.36 10.46
C THR A 525 11.55 20.72 9.76
N GLN A 526 12.58 21.13 9.05
CA GLN A 526 12.61 22.34 8.19
C GLN A 526 12.01 23.60 8.84
N GLY A 527 12.26 23.80 10.17
CA GLY A 527 11.74 24.96 10.92
C GLY A 527 10.25 24.86 11.27
N PHE A 528 9.68 23.67 11.30
CA PHE A 528 8.31 23.43 11.73
C PHE A 528 8.24 22.35 12.81
N LEU A 529 7.37 22.58 13.79
CA LEU A 529 6.88 21.54 14.69
C LEU A 529 5.69 20.87 14.00
N VAL A 530 5.85 19.60 13.60
CA VAL A 530 4.79 18.75 13.04
C VAL A 530 4.27 17.86 14.16
N PHE A 531 2.98 17.92 14.44
CA PHE A 531 2.41 17.20 15.56
C PHE A 531 1.02 16.66 15.26
N LEU A 532 0.67 15.56 15.90
CA LEU A 532 -0.65 14.96 15.81
C LEU A 532 -1.49 15.40 17.02
N ALA A 533 -2.59 16.10 16.77
CA ALA A 533 -3.57 16.44 17.78
C ALA A 533 -4.40 15.19 18.16
N PRO A 534 -4.96 15.13 19.39
CA PRO A 534 -5.76 13.98 19.86
C PRO A 534 -6.92 13.58 18.93
N GLY A 535 -7.45 14.52 18.15
CA GLY A 535 -8.51 14.26 17.15
C GLY A 535 -8.03 13.71 15.80
N GLY A 536 -6.78 13.23 15.68
CA GLY A 536 -6.24 12.65 14.45
C GLY A 536 -5.89 13.67 13.35
N ASN A 537 -5.84 14.96 13.69
CA ASN A 537 -5.41 16.01 12.78
C ASN A 537 -3.90 16.24 12.89
N LEU A 538 -3.17 16.00 11.82
CA LEU A 538 -1.76 16.33 11.71
C LEU A 538 -1.62 17.80 11.39
N GLN A 539 -0.89 18.53 12.25
CA GLN A 539 -0.72 19.96 12.17
C GLN A 539 0.76 20.33 12.08
N ALA A 540 1.04 21.49 11.54
CA ALA A 540 2.38 22.06 11.49
C ALA A 540 2.36 23.52 12.00
N ALA A 541 3.24 23.85 12.93
CA ALA A 541 3.45 25.17 13.47
C ALA A 541 4.88 25.66 13.16
N PRO A 542 5.08 26.91 12.70
CA PRO A 542 6.40 27.42 12.41
C PRO A 542 7.21 27.63 13.70
N LEU A 543 8.50 27.30 13.64
CA LEU A 543 9.49 27.48 14.71
C LEU A 543 10.45 28.62 14.38
N ASP A 544 11.09 29.18 15.39
CA ASP A 544 12.24 30.07 15.22
C ASP A 544 13.47 29.30 14.67
N ARG A 545 14.52 30.02 14.29
CA ARG A 545 15.73 29.41 13.71
C ARG A 545 16.45 28.43 14.65
N GLY A 546 16.27 28.60 15.95
CA GLY A 546 16.84 27.74 16.98
C GLY A 546 15.96 26.54 17.32
N SER A 547 14.75 26.45 16.75
CA SER A 547 13.73 25.44 17.09
C SER A 547 13.32 25.44 18.57
N THR A 548 13.45 26.59 19.23
CA THR A 548 13.20 26.75 20.67
C THR A 548 11.83 27.36 20.98
N ARG A 549 11.14 27.92 19.98
CA ARG A 549 9.85 28.62 20.17
C ARG A 549 8.98 28.52 18.93
N VAL A 550 7.69 28.27 19.15
CA VAL A 550 6.66 28.39 18.10
C VAL A 550 6.43 29.89 17.79
N THR A 551 6.49 30.25 16.50
CA THR A 551 6.44 31.64 16.03
C THR A 551 5.14 32.05 15.34
N GLY A 552 4.25 31.10 15.10
CA GLY A 552 2.98 31.34 14.42
C GLY A 552 1.92 30.27 14.66
N PRO A 553 0.71 30.45 14.13
CA PRO A 553 -0.38 29.51 14.33
C PRO A 553 -0.11 28.17 13.65
N ALA A 554 -0.59 27.10 14.27
CA ALA A 554 -0.58 25.78 13.67
C ALA A 554 -1.64 25.67 12.56
N VAL A 555 -1.28 25.02 11.45
CA VAL A 555 -2.21 24.72 10.34
C VAL A 555 -2.35 23.22 10.16
N THR A 556 -3.56 22.76 9.85
CA THR A 556 -3.82 21.34 9.58
C THR A 556 -3.29 20.97 8.19
N VAL A 557 -2.33 20.05 8.16
CA VAL A 557 -1.71 19.54 6.91
C VAL A 557 -2.30 18.23 6.45
N ALA A 558 -2.86 17.42 7.36
CA ALA A 558 -3.62 16.23 7.06
C ALA A 558 -4.66 15.96 8.15
N SER A 559 -5.73 15.23 7.82
CA SER A 559 -6.77 14.79 8.75
C SER A 559 -6.89 13.27 8.72
N ASN A 560 -7.52 12.70 9.76
CA ASN A 560 -7.75 11.28 9.89
C ASN A 560 -6.46 10.43 9.87
N VAL A 561 -5.40 10.92 10.50
CA VAL A 561 -4.18 10.13 10.70
C VAL A 561 -4.42 9.06 11.75
N ALA A 562 -4.02 7.84 11.46
CA ALA A 562 -4.23 6.71 12.37
C ALA A 562 -3.44 6.86 13.68
N ILE A 563 -4.09 6.50 14.77
CA ILE A 563 -3.49 6.39 16.11
C ILE A 563 -3.77 4.97 16.58
N THR A 564 -2.76 4.29 17.10
CA THR A 564 -2.93 2.94 17.66
C THR A 564 -3.72 2.97 18.98
N GLY A 565 -4.17 1.80 19.43
CA GLY A 565 -4.81 1.68 20.76
C GLY A 565 -3.92 2.11 21.91
N THR A 566 -2.61 2.01 21.79
CA THR A 566 -1.61 2.47 22.78
C THR A 566 -1.21 3.95 22.61
N GLY A 567 -1.81 4.66 21.66
CA GLY A 567 -1.54 6.09 21.43
C GLY A 567 -0.30 6.38 20.59
N VAL A 568 0.16 5.44 19.79
CA VAL A 568 1.25 5.68 18.84
C VAL A 568 0.69 6.24 17.54
N ALA A 569 1.17 7.42 17.13
CA ALA A 569 0.75 8.08 15.90
C ALA A 569 1.39 7.43 14.67
N GLN A 570 0.61 7.21 13.63
CA GLN A 570 1.07 6.61 12.39
C GLN A 570 1.52 7.69 11.40
N PHE A 571 2.56 8.44 11.76
CA PHE A 571 3.22 9.38 10.85
C PHE A 571 4.74 9.41 11.07
N ALA A 572 5.46 9.86 10.06
CA ALA A 572 6.89 10.08 10.09
C ALA A 572 7.22 11.38 9.36
N VAL A 573 8.35 12.00 9.72
CA VAL A 573 8.90 13.16 9.02
C VAL A 573 10.34 12.90 8.60
N ALA A 574 10.70 13.41 7.43
CA ALA A 574 12.06 13.34 6.93
C ALA A 574 12.79 14.68 7.15
N PRO A 575 14.14 14.68 7.21
CA PRO A 575 14.92 15.91 7.34
C PRO A 575 14.72 16.92 6.19
N ASN A 576 14.35 16.43 4.99
CA ASN A 576 14.06 17.27 3.82
C ASN A 576 12.66 17.90 3.84
N GLY A 577 11.87 17.69 4.89
CA GLY A 577 10.52 18.24 5.04
C GLY A 577 9.41 17.40 4.38
N ASN A 578 9.69 16.17 3.96
CA ASN A 578 8.65 15.23 3.58
C ASN A 578 7.95 14.67 4.82
N VAL A 579 6.64 14.48 4.73
CA VAL A 579 5.81 13.91 5.80
C VAL A 579 5.03 12.73 5.25
N ALA A 580 5.17 11.56 5.87
CA ALA A 580 4.37 10.38 5.55
C ALA A 580 3.39 10.08 6.67
N TYR A 581 2.20 9.59 6.32
CA TYR A 581 1.22 9.16 7.31
C TYR A 581 0.31 8.07 6.77
N ILE A 582 -0.21 7.25 7.67
CA ILE A 582 -1.23 6.25 7.37
C ILE A 582 -2.58 6.88 7.72
N PRO A 583 -3.48 7.09 6.74
CA PRO A 583 -4.82 7.58 7.05
C PRO A 583 -5.65 6.46 7.71
N VAL A 584 -6.56 6.84 8.59
CA VAL A 584 -7.63 5.94 9.04
C VAL A 584 -8.52 5.66 7.85
N GLU A 585 -8.44 4.45 7.31
CA GLU A 585 -9.38 3.98 6.31
C GLU A 585 -10.48 3.17 7.01
N PRO A 586 -11.69 3.70 7.08
CA PRO A 586 -12.75 3.03 7.79
C PRO A 586 -13.13 1.72 7.08
N ALA A 587 -13.10 0.62 7.84
CA ALA A 587 -13.56 -0.68 7.42
C ALA A 587 -15.11 -0.71 7.37
N SER A 588 -15.66 -1.69 6.68
CA SER A 588 -17.10 -1.96 6.65
C SER A 588 -17.43 -3.19 7.50
N LEU A 589 -18.50 -3.12 8.26
CA LEU A 589 -19.07 -4.30 8.90
C LEU A 589 -20.01 -5.00 7.91
N VAL A 590 -19.73 -6.27 7.63
CA VAL A 590 -20.47 -7.04 6.62
C VAL A 590 -21.02 -8.33 7.19
N PHE A 591 -22.19 -8.72 6.72
CA PHE A 591 -22.68 -10.09 6.82
C PHE A 591 -22.25 -10.84 5.56
N ILE A 592 -21.76 -12.07 5.73
CA ILE A 592 -21.37 -12.96 4.64
C ILE A 592 -22.07 -14.31 4.88
N ASP A 593 -22.76 -14.81 3.89
CA ASP A 593 -23.34 -16.15 3.98
C ASP A 593 -22.32 -17.25 3.65
N ARG A 594 -22.72 -18.51 3.80
CA ARG A 594 -21.84 -19.68 3.56
C ARG A 594 -21.39 -19.83 2.10
N THR A 595 -21.98 -19.10 1.16
CA THR A 595 -21.63 -19.08 -0.26
C THR A 595 -20.66 -17.93 -0.61
N GLY A 596 -20.39 -17.03 0.35
CA GLY A 596 -19.56 -15.84 0.14
C GLY A 596 -20.35 -14.59 -0.30
N SER A 597 -21.70 -14.70 -0.42
CA SER A 597 -22.52 -13.53 -0.73
C SER A 597 -22.56 -12.59 0.46
N SER A 598 -22.29 -11.32 0.24
CA SER A 598 -22.11 -10.34 1.31
C SER A 598 -23.04 -9.14 1.20
N ARG A 599 -23.45 -8.62 2.38
CA ARG A 599 -24.19 -7.37 2.50
C ARG A 599 -23.66 -6.53 3.66
N LEU A 600 -23.79 -5.21 3.57
CA LEU A 600 -23.46 -4.33 4.68
C LEU A 600 -24.39 -4.56 5.88
N VAL A 601 -23.83 -4.55 7.07
CA VAL A 601 -24.57 -4.56 8.33
C VAL A 601 -25.05 -3.15 8.67
N THR A 602 -24.20 -2.15 8.43
CA THR A 602 -24.48 -0.73 8.61
C THR A 602 -23.84 0.08 7.50
N ALA A 603 -24.42 1.23 7.18
CA ALA A 603 -23.81 2.21 6.26
C ALA A 603 -22.59 2.93 6.87
N GLU A 604 -22.45 2.90 8.20
CA GLU A 604 -21.31 3.47 8.88
C GLU A 604 -20.04 2.71 8.52
N ARG A 605 -18.96 3.47 8.33
CA ARG A 605 -17.61 2.92 8.16
C ARG A 605 -16.74 3.39 9.30
N ARG A 606 -16.17 2.44 10.02
CA ARG A 606 -15.28 2.68 11.17
C ARG A 606 -14.26 1.55 11.25
N ASN A 607 -13.23 1.71 12.05
CA ASN A 607 -12.32 0.61 12.37
C ASN A 607 -12.98 -0.33 13.38
N PHE A 608 -14.00 -1.02 12.92
CA PHE A 608 -14.70 -2.03 13.72
C PHE A 608 -13.74 -3.14 14.14
N HIS A 609 -13.95 -3.64 15.35
CA HIS A 609 -13.17 -4.70 15.93
C HIS A 609 -14.05 -5.60 16.79
N HIS A 610 -13.72 -6.90 16.81
CA HIS A 610 -14.34 -7.93 17.62
C HIS A 610 -15.89 -7.95 17.58
N PRO A 611 -16.50 -8.06 16.41
CA PRO A 611 -17.95 -8.15 16.31
C PRO A 611 -18.44 -9.51 16.81
N MET A 612 -19.34 -9.52 17.81
CA MET A 612 -19.90 -10.72 18.43
C MET A 612 -21.42 -10.66 18.48
N PHE A 613 -22.10 -11.70 18.03
CA PHE A 613 -23.54 -11.83 18.18
C PHE A 613 -23.94 -11.99 19.65
N SER A 614 -25.02 -11.33 20.05
CA SER A 614 -25.71 -11.70 21.29
C SER A 614 -26.30 -13.10 21.15
N PRO A 615 -26.46 -13.86 22.27
CA PRO A 615 -27.01 -15.23 22.22
C PRO A 615 -28.37 -15.34 21.54
N ASP A 616 -29.19 -14.30 21.57
CA ASP A 616 -30.50 -14.21 20.88
C ASP A 616 -30.40 -13.80 19.41
N GLY A 617 -29.16 -13.47 18.91
CA GLY A 617 -28.92 -13.04 17.55
C GLY A 617 -29.47 -11.67 17.14
N ARG A 618 -29.98 -10.87 18.10
CA ARG A 618 -30.64 -9.60 17.81
C ARG A 618 -29.71 -8.39 17.86
N ARG A 619 -28.55 -8.53 18.50
CA ARG A 619 -27.58 -7.46 18.72
C ARG A 619 -26.19 -7.94 18.39
N LEU A 620 -25.31 -6.98 18.09
CA LEU A 620 -23.85 -7.20 18.02
C LEU A 620 -23.17 -6.34 19.07
N SER A 621 -22.21 -6.90 19.82
CA SER A 621 -21.20 -6.11 20.50
C SER A 621 -20.00 -5.95 19.57
N LEU A 622 -19.37 -4.79 19.59
CA LEU A 622 -18.18 -4.47 18.81
C LEU A 622 -17.47 -3.29 19.45
N ASP A 623 -16.23 -3.09 19.14
CA ASP A 623 -15.53 -1.90 19.61
C ASP A 623 -14.82 -1.18 18.45
N PHE A 624 -14.49 0.09 18.64
CA PHE A 624 -13.69 0.90 17.73
C PHE A 624 -13.17 2.15 18.42
N ASN A 625 -12.09 2.71 17.88
CA ASN A 625 -11.54 3.98 18.33
C ASN A 625 -12.40 5.16 17.92
N SER A 626 -12.62 6.06 18.85
CA SER A 626 -13.23 7.37 18.64
C SER A 626 -12.28 8.46 19.17
N ILE A 627 -12.65 9.74 18.98
CA ILE A 627 -11.91 10.87 19.57
C ILE A 627 -11.87 10.83 21.11
N GLU A 628 -12.74 10.04 21.73
CA GLU A 628 -12.84 9.88 23.17
C GLU A 628 -12.15 8.59 23.68
N GLY A 629 -11.45 7.87 22.80
CA GLY A 629 -10.79 6.60 23.06
C GLY A 629 -11.54 5.40 22.49
N ARG A 630 -11.02 4.20 22.75
CA ARG A 630 -11.65 2.93 22.34
C ARG A 630 -12.77 2.57 23.30
N ASN A 631 -13.91 2.20 22.77
CA ASN A 631 -15.08 1.84 23.57
C ASN A 631 -15.89 0.73 22.92
N VAL A 632 -16.61 -0.02 23.76
CA VAL A 632 -17.57 -1.04 23.32
C VAL A 632 -18.88 -0.34 22.95
N TRP A 633 -19.45 -0.79 21.85
CA TRP A 633 -20.73 -0.35 21.30
C TRP A 633 -21.63 -1.55 21.07
N ILE A 634 -22.93 -1.33 21.14
CA ILE A 634 -23.97 -2.32 20.84
C ILE A 634 -24.75 -1.84 19.62
N LEU A 635 -24.79 -2.68 18.60
CA LEU A 635 -25.58 -2.46 17.40
C LEU A 635 -26.86 -3.31 17.48
N GLY A 636 -28.03 -2.66 17.53
CA GLY A 636 -29.31 -3.32 17.36
C GLY A 636 -29.55 -3.67 15.89
N LEU A 637 -29.74 -4.94 15.57
CA LEU A 637 -29.80 -5.39 14.18
C LEU A 637 -31.12 -5.07 13.48
N ALA A 638 -32.20 -4.97 14.25
CA ALA A 638 -33.52 -4.62 13.71
C ALA A 638 -33.67 -3.11 13.46
N GLU A 639 -33.18 -2.31 14.41
CA GLU A 639 -33.31 -0.86 14.42
C GLU A 639 -32.15 -0.16 13.68
N GLY A 640 -31.01 -0.86 13.46
CA GLY A 640 -29.78 -0.30 12.90
C GLY A 640 -29.11 0.73 13.81
N THR A 641 -29.48 0.77 15.10
CA THR A 641 -29.00 1.77 16.05
C THR A 641 -27.71 1.32 16.72
N LEU A 642 -26.70 2.20 16.72
CA LEU A 642 -25.42 1.99 17.37
C LEU A 642 -25.38 2.81 18.66
N SER A 643 -25.33 2.14 19.82
CA SER A 643 -25.31 2.77 21.14
C SER A 643 -24.01 2.44 21.89
N ARG A 644 -23.42 3.44 22.55
CA ARG A 644 -22.19 3.27 23.34
C ARG A 644 -22.50 2.50 24.65
N ALA A 645 -21.73 1.47 24.91
CA ALA A 645 -21.91 0.61 26.09
C ALA A 645 -20.89 0.89 27.19
N THR A 646 -19.67 1.31 26.86
CA THR A 646 -18.62 1.61 27.85
C THR A 646 -18.15 3.07 27.76
N PHE A 647 -17.64 3.62 28.87
CA PHE A 647 -17.19 5.00 28.99
C PHE A 647 -15.79 5.09 29.63
N ASP A 648 -15.06 3.98 29.67
CA ASP A 648 -13.79 3.82 30.35
C ASP A 648 -12.58 4.30 29.54
N ARG A 649 -12.82 4.93 28.37
CA ARG A 649 -11.85 5.43 27.37
C ARG A 649 -11.01 4.38 26.66
N ASP A 650 -10.94 3.13 27.16
CA ASP A 650 -10.27 2.01 26.50
C ASP A 650 -10.92 0.67 26.88
N GLY A 651 -12.24 0.63 26.98
CA GLY A 651 -12.99 -0.61 27.12
C GLY A 651 -13.12 -1.34 25.79
N HIS A 652 -12.67 -2.60 25.68
CA HIS A 652 -12.62 -3.34 24.41
C HIS A 652 -12.76 -4.86 24.57
N ASP A 653 -12.83 -5.57 23.45
CA ASP A 653 -12.93 -7.03 23.32
C ASP A 653 -14.14 -7.60 24.09
N ALA A 654 -15.31 -7.03 23.84
CA ALA A 654 -16.50 -7.41 24.58
C ALA A 654 -17.06 -8.76 24.14
N THR A 655 -17.37 -9.63 25.11
CA THR A 655 -18.10 -10.89 24.93
C THR A 655 -19.39 -10.90 25.71
N TRP A 656 -20.38 -11.66 25.24
CA TRP A 656 -21.67 -11.80 25.93
C TRP A 656 -21.64 -12.90 26.97
N THR A 657 -22.31 -12.66 28.11
CA THR A 657 -22.65 -13.77 29.01
C THR A 657 -23.65 -14.70 28.33
N PRO A 658 -23.69 -16.02 28.65
CA PRO A 658 -24.54 -17.00 27.99
C PRO A 658 -26.05 -16.68 28.04
N ASP A 659 -26.47 -15.98 29.08
CA ASP A 659 -27.85 -15.51 29.26
C ASP A 659 -28.19 -14.21 28.50
N GLY A 660 -27.17 -13.59 27.85
CA GLY A 660 -27.31 -12.33 27.09
C GLY A 660 -27.62 -11.10 27.94
N ARG A 661 -27.57 -11.20 29.27
CA ARG A 661 -27.92 -10.10 30.18
C ARG A 661 -26.77 -9.12 30.38
N PHE A 662 -25.53 -9.57 30.23
CA PHE A 662 -24.35 -8.75 30.44
C PHE A 662 -23.38 -8.88 29.26
N ILE A 663 -22.53 -7.87 29.11
CA ILE A 663 -21.28 -7.93 28.38
C ILE A 663 -20.12 -7.94 29.39
N THR A 664 -19.09 -8.72 29.08
CA THR A 664 -17.80 -8.62 29.74
C THR A 664 -16.77 -8.03 28.78
N TYR A 665 -15.88 -7.21 29.29
CA TYR A 665 -14.87 -6.53 28.49
C TYR A 665 -13.64 -6.26 29.35
N ILE A 666 -12.50 -5.97 28.72
CA ILE A 666 -11.30 -5.54 29.42
C ILE A 666 -11.11 -4.03 29.29
N ALA A 667 -10.57 -3.43 30.36
CA ALA A 667 -10.13 -2.05 30.37
C ALA A 667 -8.83 -1.91 31.18
N PRO A 668 -7.89 -1.03 30.80
CA PRO A 668 -6.69 -0.77 31.58
C PRO A 668 -7.03 0.06 32.82
N GLN A 669 -6.54 -0.37 33.98
CA GLN A 669 -6.52 0.43 35.20
C GLN A 669 -5.11 0.85 35.54
N VAL A 670 -4.93 2.13 35.73
CA VAL A 670 -3.68 2.73 36.16
C VAL A 670 -3.58 2.61 37.66
N ARG A 671 -2.54 1.95 38.18
CA ARG A 671 -2.21 1.81 39.59
C ARG A 671 -0.82 2.36 39.85
N PRO A 672 -0.45 2.65 41.11
CA PRO A 672 0.89 3.12 41.44
C PRO A 672 2.02 2.19 40.95
N GLU A 673 1.74 0.89 40.93
CA GLU A 673 2.66 -0.18 40.52
C GLU A 673 2.69 -0.43 39.00
N GLY A 674 1.84 0.24 38.20
CA GLY A 674 1.76 0.09 36.73
C GLY A 674 0.35 -0.01 36.19
N VAL A 675 0.24 -0.40 34.91
CA VAL A 675 -1.05 -0.64 34.25
C VAL A 675 -1.44 -2.10 34.41
N THR A 676 -2.65 -2.34 34.88
CA THR A 676 -3.24 -3.68 35.02
C THR A 676 -4.49 -3.77 34.16
N LEU A 677 -4.65 -4.83 33.39
CA LEU A 677 -5.90 -5.10 32.71
C LEU A 677 -6.94 -5.65 33.71
N VAL A 678 -8.14 -5.12 33.60
CA VAL A 678 -9.25 -5.46 34.47
C VAL A 678 -10.39 -6.01 33.63
N LEU A 679 -10.85 -7.19 33.97
CA LEU A 679 -12.06 -7.78 33.41
C LEU A 679 -13.28 -7.17 34.10
N MET A 680 -14.11 -6.54 33.36
CA MET A 680 -15.31 -5.84 33.81
C MET A 680 -16.57 -6.45 33.22
N ARG A 681 -17.69 -6.30 33.93
CA ARG A 681 -19.01 -6.75 33.49
C ARG A 681 -20.06 -5.67 33.72
N LYS A 682 -20.95 -5.47 32.74
CA LYS A 682 -22.10 -4.57 32.90
C LYS A 682 -23.27 -4.96 31.99
N PRO A 683 -24.51 -4.58 32.33
CA PRO A 683 -25.63 -4.69 31.40
C PRO A 683 -25.41 -3.78 30.17
N PRO A 684 -25.65 -4.22 28.95
CA PRO A 684 -25.54 -3.38 27.78
C PRO A 684 -26.58 -2.25 27.83
N GLY A 685 -26.12 -1.01 27.62
CA GLY A 685 -26.98 0.18 27.66
C GLY A 685 -27.25 0.76 29.07
N SER A 686 -26.74 0.16 30.14
CA SER A 686 -26.84 0.71 31.50
C SER A 686 -25.88 1.88 31.72
N ALA A 687 -26.33 2.90 32.44
CA ALA A 687 -25.48 3.99 32.94
C ALA A 687 -24.75 3.65 34.25
N GLU A 688 -25.07 2.52 34.87
CA GLU A 688 -24.43 2.08 36.11
C GLU A 688 -22.93 1.78 35.90
N PRO A 689 -22.10 1.98 36.91
CA PRO A 689 -20.70 1.61 36.85
C PRO A 689 -20.53 0.11 36.61
N PRO A 690 -19.49 -0.33 35.91
CA PRO A 690 -19.24 -1.74 35.66
C PRO A 690 -18.84 -2.46 36.96
N ASP A 691 -19.20 -3.71 36.99
CA ASP A 691 -18.78 -4.63 38.06
C ASP A 691 -17.41 -5.21 37.73
N THR A 692 -16.44 -5.10 38.61
CA THR A 692 -15.10 -5.68 38.42
C THR A 692 -15.13 -7.17 38.74
N LEU A 693 -14.83 -8.01 37.75
CA LEU A 693 -14.72 -9.46 37.93
C LEU A 693 -13.31 -9.87 38.39
N LEU A 694 -12.29 -9.39 37.67
CA LEU A 694 -10.90 -9.79 37.90
C LEU A 694 -9.95 -8.64 37.52
N ALA A 695 -8.87 -8.46 38.26
CA ALA A 695 -7.74 -7.62 37.92
C ALA A 695 -6.47 -8.46 37.94
N SER A 696 -5.78 -8.55 36.80
CA SER A 696 -4.59 -9.40 36.69
C SER A 696 -3.61 -8.83 35.64
N GLY A 697 -2.32 -8.80 36.03
CA GLY A 697 -1.24 -8.46 35.09
C GLY A 697 -0.96 -9.55 34.05
N SER A 698 -1.51 -10.75 34.23
CA SER A 698 -1.39 -11.87 33.29
C SER A 698 -2.52 -11.90 32.26
N LEU A 699 -3.57 -11.08 32.39
CA LEU A 699 -4.70 -11.05 31.47
C LEU A 699 -4.29 -10.36 30.17
N SER A 700 -4.60 -10.96 29.02
CA SER A 700 -4.35 -10.38 27.69
C SER A 700 -5.60 -10.30 26.80
N TYR A 701 -6.69 -10.97 27.17
CA TYR A 701 -7.94 -10.99 26.45
C TYR A 701 -9.13 -11.22 27.40
N THR A 702 -10.31 -10.69 27.07
CA THR A 702 -11.56 -10.84 27.87
C THR A 702 -11.94 -12.29 28.09
N GLY A 703 -11.74 -13.14 27.07
CA GLY A 703 -12.11 -14.55 27.13
C GLY A 703 -13.54 -14.83 26.67
N VAL A 704 -13.87 -16.12 26.59
CA VAL A 704 -15.18 -16.62 26.15
C VAL A 704 -15.83 -17.41 27.28
N TRP A 705 -17.10 -17.11 27.55
CA TRP A 705 -17.85 -17.77 28.61
C TRP A 705 -18.12 -19.24 28.33
N LEU A 706 -18.01 -20.08 29.35
CA LEU A 706 -18.61 -21.42 29.37
C LEU A 706 -20.14 -21.29 29.29
N ARG A 707 -20.79 -22.21 28.58
CA ARG A 707 -22.24 -22.13 28.31
C ARG A 707 -23.12 -22.13 29.59
N ASP A 708 -22.66 -22.79 30.64
CA ASP A 708 -23.33 -22.87 31.94
C ASP A 708 -23.15 -21.61 32.80
N GLY A 709 -22.30 -20.65 32.33
CA GLY A 709 -21.99 -19.44 33.08
C GLY A 709 -21.10 -19.65 34.30
N SER A 710 -20.56 -20.87 34.54
CA SER A 710 -19.73 -21.19 35.70
C SER A 710 -18.39 -20.45 35.69
N GLY A 711 -17.90 -20.06 34.51
CA GLY A 711 -16.64 -19.34 34.31
C GLY A 711 -16.40 -18.95 32.89
N LEU A 712 -15.20 -18.47 32.61
CA LEU A 712 -14.75 -18.11 31.24
C LEU A 712 -13.32 -18.64 31.00
N ILE A 713 -13.00 -18.85 29.72
CA ILE A 713 -11.66 -19.22 29.27
C ILE A 713 -11.03 -17.99 28.62
N THR A 714 -9.84 -17.62 29.04
CA THR A 714 -9.11 -16.44 28.60
C THR A 714 -7.72 -16.79 28.11
N THR A 715 -7.11 -15.90 27.34
CA THR A 715 -5.69 -15.94 27.02
C THR A 715 -4.94 -15.05 28.00
N GLY A 716 -3.87 -15.57 28.56
CA GLY A 716 -3.02 -14.85 29.49
C GLY A 716 -1.54 -15.07 29.21
N VAL A 717 -0.69 -14.24 29.79
CA VAL A 717 0.76 -14.39 29.74
C VAL A 717 1.29 -14.91 31.09
N ASN A 718 2.33 -15.74 31.04
CA ASN A 718 3.01 -16.25 32.26
C ASN A 718 2.13 -17.07 33.24
N LEU A 719 1.15 -17.82 32.76
CA LEU A 719 0.28 -18.62 33.62
C LEU A 719 0.99 -19.81 34.25
N ARG A 720 2.22 -20.13 33.83
CA ARG A 720 3.03 -21.26 34.34
C ARG A 720 3.86 -20.98 35.61
N ARG A 721 3.94 -19.76 36.11
CA ARG A 721 4.79 -19.46 37.29
C ARG A 721 4.31 -20.17 38.53
N GLY A 722 4.91 -21.37 38.78
CA GLY A 722 4.97 -21.94 40.14
C GLY A 722 6.26 -21.48 40.84
N PRO A 723 6.30 -21.41 42.19
CA PRO A 723 7.51 -21.01 42.92
C PRO A 723 8.64 -21.99 42.60
N GLY A 724 9.75 -21.54 42.03
CA GLY A 724 10.99 -22.32 41.91
C GLY A 724 11.53 -22.63 40.52
N ARG A 725 11.06 -21.99 39.43
CA ARG A 725 11.67 -22.13 38.11
C ARG A 725 12.58 -20.95 37.75
N PRO A 726 13.77 -21.20 37.15
CA PRO A 726 14.67 -20.14 36.75
C PRO A 726 14.10 -19.28 35.61
N ASP A 727 14.31 -17.99 35.70
CA ASP A 727 13.98 -16.96 34.73
C ASP A 727 14.74 -17.19 33.39
N SER A 728 14.27 -18.08 32.55
CA SER A 728 14.72 -18.08 31.16
C SER A 728 13.84 -17.10 30.41
N LEU A 729 14.46 -16.11 29.78
CA LEU A 729 13.82 -15.06 28.95
C LEU A 729 12.84 -15.61 27.88
N GLN A 730 12.96 -16.86 27.47
CA GLN A 730 12.05 -17.53 26.55
C GLN A 730 10.70 -17.92 27.14
N ALA A 731 10.61 -18.12 28.47
CA ALA A 731 9.37 -18.55 29.14
C ALA A 731 8.44 -17.37 29.52
N GLU A 732 8.94 -16.13 29.46
CA GLU A 732 8.22 -14.95 29.99
C GLU A 732 7.21 -14.29 29.04
N THR A 733 7.12 -14.70 27.78
CA THR A 733 6.37 -13.98 26.75
C THR A 733 5.40 -14.84 25.93
N GLN A 734 5.25 -16.11 26.26
CA GLN A 734 4.30 -16.98 25.58
C GLN A 734 2.90 -16.81 26.17
N THR A 735 1.91 -16.79 25.29
CA THR A 735 0.51 -16.82 25.68
C THR A 735 0.11 -18.24 26.05
N ASP A 736 -0.62 -18.38 27.13
CA ASP A 736 -1.24 -19.61 27.60
C ASP A 736 -2.77 -19.43 27.68
N LEU A 737 -3.51 -20.54 27.71
CA LEU A 737 -4.94 -20.49 28.00
C LEU A 737 -5.18 -20.72 29.47
N GLY A 738 -6.00 -19.88 30.10
CA GLY A 738 -6.43 -19.97 31.48
C GLY A 738 -7.95 -20.06 31.60
N ILE A 739 -8.41 -20.68 32.70
CA ILE A 739 -9.81 -20.69 33.07
C ILE A 739 -10.03 -19.87 34.33
N VAL A 740 -11.08 -19.07 34.34
CA VAL A 740 -11.51 -18.25 35.48
C VAL A 740 -12.86 -18.80 35.95
N GLY A 741 -12.87 -19.54 37.06
CA GLY A 741 -14.08 -20.10 37.63
C GLY A 741 -14.92 -19.08 38.42
N ASN A 742 -15.86 -19.57 39.20
CA ASN A 742 -16.69 -18.77 40.11
C ASN A 742 -17.39 -17.58 39.40
N GLY A 743 -18.00 -17.86 38.24
CA GLY A 743 -18.68 -16.82 37.48
C GLY A 743 -17.76 -15.67 37.05
N GLY A 744 -16.51 -15.99 36.68
CA GLY A 744 -15.49 -15.02 36.24
C GLY A 744 -14.77 -14.27 37.37
N ARG A 745 -14.94 -14.68 38.62
CA ARG A 745 -14.33 -14.01 39.80
C ARG A 745 -13.22 -14.84 40.49
N GLY A 746 -12.91 -16.02 39.97
CA GLY A 746 -11.84 -16.87 40.46
C GLY A 746 -10.46 -16.36 40.03
N PRO A 747 -9.40 -16.97 40.53
CA PRO A 747 -8.07 -16.79 39.96
C PRO A 747 -8.02 -17.34 38.54
N ILE A 748 -7.04 -16.90 37.75
CA ILE A 748 -6.77 -17.53 36.43
C ILE A 748 -5.99 -18.81 36.73
N GLU A 749 -6.60 -19.95 36.47
CA GLU A 749 -5.95 -21.25 36.54
C GLU A 749 -5.47 -21.71 35.16
N PRO A 750 -4.23 -22.21 35.00
CA PRO A 750 -3.74 -22.70 33.75
C PRO A 750 -4.60 -23.85 33.19
N LEU A 751 -5.11 -23.72 31.96
CA LEU A 751 -5.91 -24.71 31.24
C LEU A 751 -5.09 -25.44 30.19
N VAL A 752 -4.45 -24.70 29.31
CA VAL A 752 -3.46 -25.17 28.34
C VAL A 752 -2.24 -24.29 28.50
N ALA A 753 -1.19 -24.86 29.00
CA ALA A 753 0.05 -24.17 29.26
C ALA A 753 1.20 -25.08 28.81
N SER A 754 1.67 -24.92 27.55
CA SER A 754 2.71 -25.71 26.92
C SER A 754 3.98 -24.87 26.65
N PRO A 755 5.13 -25.37 26.21
CA PRO A 755 6.27 -24.54 25.77
C PRO A 755 5.97 -23.65 24.58
N PHE A 756 4.79 -23.72 24.03
CA PHE A 756 4.35 -23.05 22.82
C PHE A 756 3.35 -21.94 23.15
N ALA A 757 3.04 -21.10 22.15
CA ALA A 757 2.02 -20.07 22.30
C ALA A 757 0.64 -20.67 22.02
N GLU A 758 -0.29 -20.53 22.98
CA GLU A 758 -1.69 -20.90 22.83
C GLU A 758 -2.58 -19.65 22.84
N GLN A 759 -3.51 -19.56 21.89
CA GLN A 759 -4.37 -18.39 21.72
C GLN A 759 -5.67 -18.74 20.98
N TYR A 760 -6.55 -17.77 20.77
CA TYR A 760 -7.81 -17.90 20.00
C TYR A 760 -8.74 -19.00 20.53
N VAL A 761 -8.97 -19.05 21.80
CA VAL A 761 -9.80 -20.10 22.40
C VAL A 761 -11.28 -19.89 22.17
N SER A 762 -12.01 -20.98 21.90
CA SER A 762 -13.49 -21.01 21.84
C SER A 762 -14.00 -22.35 22.41
N PRO A 763 -14.92 -22.35 23.40
CA PRO A 763 -15.57 -23.55 23.89
C PRO A 763 -16.66 -24.05 22.93
N SER A 764 -16.86 -25.37 22.86
CA SER A 764 -17.95 -25.97 22.10
C SER A 764 -19.33 -25.65 22.69
N PRO A 765 -20.40 -25.68 21.89
CA PRO A 765 -21.77 -25.42 22.36
C PRO A 765 -22.25 -26.35 23.48
N ASP A 766 -21.74 -27.59 23.57
CA ASP A 766 -22.04 -28.53 24.62
C ASP A 766 -21.16 -28.36 25.88
N GLY A 767 -20.17 -27.43 25.84
CA GLY A 767 -19.27 -27.13 26.93
C GLY A 767 -18.21 -28.20 27.20
N ARG A 768 -18.14 -29.26 26.39
CA ARG A 768 -17.22 -30.40 26.59
C ARG A 768 -15.84 -30.17 25.97
N TRP A 769 -15.80 -29.46 24.83
CA TRP A 769 -14.57 -29.31 24.02
C TRP A 769 -14.12 -27.88 23.96
N ILE A 770 -12.84 -27.66 23.76
CA ILE A 770 -12.28 -26.38 23.40
C ILE A 770 -11.54 -26.50 22.07
N VAL A 771 -11.67 -25.48 21.25
CA VAL A 771 -10.80 -25.24 20.10
C VAL A 771 -9.85 -24.10 20.42
N PHE A 772 -8.62 -24.18 19.95
CA PHE A 772 -7.60 -23.15 20.13
C PHE A 772 -6.53 -23.25 19.06
N VAL A 773 -5.66 -22.25 18.99
CA VAL A 773 -4.48 -22.24 18.12
C VAL A 773 -3.24 -22.47 18.96
N SER A 774 -2.32 -23.30 18.46
CA SER A 774 -0.98 -23.49 19.04
C SER A 774 0.07 -23.57 17.92
N ASN A 775 1.25 -23.02 18.18
CA ASN A 775 2.39 -23.09 17.26
C ASN A 775 3.33 -24.28 17.53
N GLN A 776 2.87 -25.31 18.23
CA GLN A 776 3.67 -26.49 18.59
C GLN A 776 4.19 -27.30 17.39
N SER A 777 3.55 -27.19 16.22
CA SER A 777 3.98 -27.81 14.96
C SER A 777 5.05 -26.99 14.22
N GLY A 778 5.52 -25.88 14.79
CA GLY A 778 6.41 -24.90 14.14
C GLY A 778 5.68 -23.77 13.40
N ARG A 779 4.35 -23.81 13.37
CA ARG A 779 3.46 -22.77 12.83
C ARG A 779 2.12 -22.80 13.57
N ASP A 780 1.33 -21.75 13.43
CA ASP A 780 0.00 -21.67 14.03
C ASP A 780 -0.94 -22.66 13.35
N GLU A 781 -1.49 -23.59 14.14
CA GLU A 781 -2.47 -24.59 13.73
C GLU A 781 -3.63 -24.65 14.70
N VAL A 782 -4.79 -25.04 14.23
CA VAL A 782 -6.02 -25.18 15.02
C VAL A 782 -6.08 -26.61 15.62
N TYR A 783 -6.31 -26.66 16.94
CA TYR A 783 -6.45 -27.91 17.69
C TYR A 783 -7.76 -27.95 18.46
N VAL A 784 -8.33 -29.14 18.64
CA VAL A 784 -9.48 -29.42 19.52
C VAL A 784 -9.07 -30.42 20.59
N ARG A 785 -9.50 -30.19 21.85
CA ARG A 785 -9.31 -31.13 22.95
C ARG A 785 -10.50 -31.13 23.91
N ASP A 786 -10.60 -32.19 24.72
CA ASP A 786 -11.56 -32.26 25.84
C ASP A 786 -11.20 -31.24 26.92
N LEU A 787 -12.18 -30.46 27.37
CA LEU A 787 -11.99 -29.44 28.40
C LEU A 787 -11.56 -30.01 29.75
N ALA A 788 -12.13 -31.17 30.14
CA ALA A 788 -11.90 -31.80 31.43
C ALA A 788 -10.66 -32.73 31.46
N ARG A 789 -10.21 -33.20 30.28
CA ARG A 789 -9.11 -34.17 30.21
C ARG A 789 -7.82 -33.49 29.73
N GLN A 790 -6.79 -33.57 30.54
CA GLN A 790 -5.43 -33.24 30.10
C GLN A 790 -4.91 -34.41 29.26
N GLY A 791 -4.69 -34.22 27.94
CA GLY A 791 -4.16 -35.29 27.08
C GLY A 791 -4.40 -35.06 25.62
N ASP A 792 -4.98 -36.00 24.92
CA ASP A 792 -5.07 -36.05 23.46
C ASP A 792 -5.79 -34.85 22.87
N GLN A 793 -5.13 -34.20 21.95
CA GLN A 793 -5.68 -33.13 21.09
C GLN A 793 -5.67 -33.56 19.63
N VAL A 794 -6.66 -33.11 18.87
CA VAL A 794 -6.82 -33.42 17.45
C VAL A 794 -6.49 -32.17 16.63
N LEU A 795 -5.59 -32.34 15.67
CA LEU A 795 -5.24 -31.30 14.69
C LEU A 795 -6.40 -31.07 13.71
N VAL A 796 -6.90 -29.85 13.62
CA VAL A 796 -8.02 -29.48 12.75
C VAL A 796 -7.53 -28.88 11.44
N SER A 797 -6.62 -27.93 11.46
CA SER A 797 -6.03 -27.35 10.24
C SER A 797 -4.90 -28.23 9.71
N LEU A 798 -4.46 -28.03 8.44
CA LEU A 798 -3.39 -28.82 7.81
C LEU A 798 -2.21 -27.96 7.32
N GLU A 799 -2.47 -26.74 6.92
CA GLU A 799 -1.49 -25.83 6.31
C GLU A 799 -1.48 -24.47 7.00
N GLY A 800 -1.75 -24.46 8.31
CA GLY A 800 -1.90 -23.25 9.10
C GLY A 800 -3.35 -22.85 9.28
N GLY A 801 -3.67 -22.37 10.49
CA GLY A 801 -5.01 -21.91 10.81
C GLY A 801 -5.04 -20.99 12.02
N SER A 802 -5.94 -20.00 12.00
CA SER A 802 -6.15 -19.05 13.06
C SER A 802 -7.63 -18.74 13.25
N GLU A 803 -7.94 -18.00 14.32
CA GLU A 803 -9.29 -17.50 14.62
C GLU A 803 -10.39 -18.59 14.56
N PRO A 804 -10.27 -19.72 15.27
CA PRO A 804 -11.28 -20.77 15.23
C PRO A 804 -12.55 -20.36 16.00
N VAL A 805 -13.72 -20.66 15.41
CA VAL A 805 -15.04 -20.43 15.98
C VAL A 805 -15.90 -21.69 15.80
N TRP A 806 -16.57 -22.15 16.87
CA TRP A 806 -17.52 -23.26 16.79
C TRP A 806 -18.80 -22.85 16.06
N GLY A 807 -19.29 -23.72 15.20
CA GLY A 807 -20.66 -23.66 14.73
C GLY A 807 -21.65 -23.87 15.88
N PRO A 808 -22.84 -23.23 15.86
CA PRO A 808 -23.80 -23.29 16.97
C PRO A 808 -24.39 -24.69 17.24
N ASP A 809 -24.29 -25.61 16.25
CA ASP A 809 -24.70 -27.02 16.40
C ASP A 809 -23.61 -27.94 16.96
N GLY A 810 -22.37 -27.45 17.14
CA GLY A 810 -21.24 -28.19 17.63
C GLY A 810 -20.69 -29.28 16.69
N ARG A 811 -21.12 -29.28 15.43
CA ARG A 811 -20.71 -30.26 14.40
C ARG A 811 -19.67 -29.73 13.43
N GLU A 812 -19.48 -28.41 13.40
CA GLU A 812 -18.53 -27.72 12.53
C GLU A 812 -17.70 -26.73 13.31
N LEU A 813 -16.48 -26.53 12.82
CA LEU A 813 -15.58 -25.46 13.21
C LEU A 813 -15.27 -24.59 11.99
N PHE A 814 -15.23 -23.28 12.20
CA PHE A 814 -14.80 -22.34 11.18
C PHE A 814 -13.45 -21.75 11.58
N TYR A 815 -12.52 -21.68 10.65
CA TYR A 815 -11.20 -21.08 10.90
C TYR A 815 -10.65 -20.42 9.62
N ARG A 816 -9.72 -19.49 9.81
CA ARG A 816 -9.01 -18.81 8.72
C ARG A 816 -7.79 -19.61 8.31
N GLU A 817 -7.58 -19.83 7.02
CA GLU A 817 -6.28 -20.30 6.50
C GLU A 817 -5.22 -19.20 6.64
N THR A 818 -3.98 -19.55 7.07
CA THR A 818 -2.92 -18.57 7.31
C THR A 818 -1.72 -18.69 6.37
N ASN A 819 -1.43 -19.86 5.80
CA ASN A 819 -0.26 -20.12 4.95
C ASN A 819 -0.61 -20.25 3.46
N SER A 820 -1.77 -19.77 3.04
CA SER A 820 -2.22 -19.81 1.65
C SER A 820 -2.00 -18.48 0.96
N THR A 821 -1.59 -18.50 -0.31
CA THR A 821 -1.58 -17.31 -1.17
C THR A 821 -2.98 -16.84 -1.55
N ASP A 822 -3.99 -17.69 -1.34
CA ASP A 822 -5.41 -17.46 -1.55
C ASP A 822 -6.17 -17.93 -0.30
N PRO A 823 -6.14 -17.17 0.82
CA PRO A 823 -6.67 -17.60 2.10
C PRO A 823 -8.20 -17.61 2.09
N HIS A 824 -8.76 -18.71 2.60
CA HIS A 824 -10.20 -18.92 2.71
C HIS A 824 -10.65 -19.09 4.16
N LEU A 825 -11.92 -18.78 4.42
CA LEU A 825 -12.61 -19.31 5.58
C LEU A 825 -12.92 -20.78 5.31
N VAL A 826 -12.52 -21.66 6.25
CA VAL A 826 -12.70 -23.10 6.15
C VAL A 826 -13.73 -23.58 7.15
N ALA A 827 -14.67 -24.43 6.72
CA ALA A 827 -15.53 -25.20 7.58
C ALA A 827 -14.96 -26.63 7.75
N ALA A 828 -14.61 -27.00 8.97
CA ALA A 828 -14.18 -28.36 9.31
C ALA A 828 -15.30 -29.10 10.04
N GLY A 829 -15.73 -30.24 9.49
CA GLY A 829 -16.69 -31.12 10.16
C GLY A 829 -16.05 -31.84 11.34
N ILE A 830 -16.73 -31.85 12.48
CA ILE A 830 -16.25 -32.47 13.73
C ILE A 830 -17.23 -33.53 14.19
N ALA A 831 -16.74 -34.78 14.34
CA ALA A 831 -17.44 -35.84 15.06
C ALA A 831 -16.89 -35.93 16.48
N THR A 832 -17.79 -35.98 17.46
CA THR A 832 -17.43 -36.09 18.90
C THR A 832 -17.72 -37.45 19.48
N THR A 833 -18.38 -38.33 18.72
CA THR A 833 -18.73 -39.69 19.11
C THR A 833 -18.47 -40.65 17.95
N PRO A 834 -17.93 -41.88 18.18
CA PRO A 834 -17.48 -42.40 19.46
C PRO A 834 -16.16 -41.80 19.97
N THR A 835 -15.40 -41.18 19.06
CA THR A 835 -14.12 -40.49 19.33
C THR A 835 -14.10 -39.13 18.62
N LEU A 836 -13.34 -38.18 19.16
CA LEU A 836 -13.11 -36.88 18.51
C LEU A 836 -12.37 -37.08 17.19
N ALA A 837 -12.94 -36.62 16.09
CA ALA A 837 -12.32 -36.72 14.77
C ALA A 837 -12.77 -35.57 13.84
N VAL A 838 -11.91 -35.19 12.92
CA VAL A 838 -12.24 -34.29 11.81
C VAL A 838 -12.79 -35.11 10.65
N THR A 839 -14.04 -34.89 10.25
CA THR A 839 -14.75 -35.67 9.22
C THR A 839 -14.54 -35.13 7.81
N GLY A 840 -14.10 -33.89 7.68
CA GLY A 840 -13.82 -33.24 6.39
C GLY A 840 -13.53 -31.75 6.56
N ARG A 841 -13.02 -31.11 5.50
CA ARG A 841 -12.75 -29.69 5.43
C ARG A 841 -13.26 -29.15 4.12
N LYS A 842 -13.90 -27.98 4.15
CA LYS A 842 -14.46 -27.31 2.99
C LYS A 842 -14.07 -25.84 3.02
N ARG A 843 -13.37 -25.36 2.01
CA ARG A 843 -13.18 -23.93 1.77
C ARG A 843 -14.53 -23.30 1.43
N LEU A 844 -14.92 -22.23 2.08
CA LEU A 844 -16.19 -21.53 1.88
C LEU A 844 -16.01 -20.36 0.91
N PHE A 845 -15.28 -19.35 1.29
CA PHE A 845 -15.06 -18.15 0.47
C PHE A 845 -13.71 -17.50 0.81
N PRO A 846 -13.15 -16.71 -0.12
CA PRO A 846 -11.87 -16.01 0.12
C PRO A 846 -12.03 -14.91 1.19
N ILE A 847 -10.95 -14.67 1.95
CA ILE A 847 -10.91 -13.74 3.08
C ILE A 847 -9.72 -12.77 3.02
N ASP A 848 -9.15 -12.54 1.87
CA ASP A 848 -8.03 -11.64 1.62
C ASP A 848 -8.35 -10.18 1.99
N ASP A 849 -9.62 -9.77 1.88
CA ASP A 849 -10.12 -8.44 2.25
C ASP A 849 -10.70 -8.37 3.67
N ILE A 850 -10.68 -9.46 4.44
CA ILE A 850 -11.22 -9.50 5.81
C ILE A 850 -10.08 -9.22 6.83
N VAL A 851 -10.37 -8.35 7.79
CA VAL A 851 -9.42 -7.98 8.85
C VAL A 851 -9.23 -9.14 9.81
N ALA A 852 -7.98 -9.58 9.97
CA ALA A 852 -7.57 -10.51 11.03
C ALA A 852 -7.11 -9.73 12.26
N THR A 853 -7.23 -10.34 13.44
CA THR A 853 -6.69 -9.78 14.69
C THR A 853 -6.08 -10.89 15.55
N GLY A 854 -5.53 -10.55 16.68
CA GLY A 854 -5.08 -11.46 17.75
C GLY A 854 -5.30 -10.80 19.12
N PRO A 855 -5.45 -11.56 20.15
CA PRO A 855 -5.44 -13.03 20.30
C PRO A 855 -6.84 -13.69 20.23
N HIS A 856 -7.81 -13.11 19.60
CA HIS A 856 -9.19 -13.58 19.45
C HIS A 856 -9.68 -13.50 18.00
N ALA A 857 -10.77 -14.21 17.68
CA ALA A 857 -11.39 -14.10 16.37
C ALA A 857 -11.98 -12.70 16.13
N ASN A 858 -11.82 -12.17 14.91
CA ASN A 858 -12.42 -10.91 14.47
C ASN A 858 -13.66 -11.14 13.58
N PHE A 859 -14.31 -12.23 13.81
CA PHE A 859 -15.58 -12.61 13.20
C PHE A 859 -16.36 -13.50 14.13
N ASP A 860 -17.65 -13.61 13.90
CA ASP A 860 -18.54 -14.52 14.61
C ASP A 860 -19.59 -15.09 13.65
N ILE A 861 -20.26 -16.15 14.06
CA ILE A 861 -21.34 -16.78 13.29
C ILE A 861 -22.68 -16.59 14.01
N SER A 862 -23.72 -16.28 13.24
CA SER A 862 -25.08 -16.13 13.79
C SER A 862 -25.55 -17.40 14.51
N PRO A 863 -26.41 -17.27 15.54
CA PRO A 863 -26.94 -18.43 16.28
C PRO A 863 -27.67 -19.48 15.43
N ASP A 864 -28.15 -19.12 14.23
CA ASP A 864 -28.75 -20.06 13.26
C ASP A 864 -27.71 -20.76 12.36
N GLY A 865 -26.43 -20.41 12.47
CA GLY A 865 -25.32 -21.02 11.74
C GLY A 865 -25.25 -20.67 10.26
N LYS A 866 -25.94 -19.63 9.79
CA LYS A 866 -26.05 -19.30 8.36
C LYS A 866 -25.22 -18.13 7.91
N THR A 867 -24.92 -17.19 8.81
CA THR A 867 -24.35 -15.89 8.46
C THR A 867 -23.16 -15.57 9.35
N PHE A 868 -22.07 -15.17 8.76
CA PHE A 868 -20.91 -14.64 9.46
C PHE A 868 -21.00 -13.12 9.54
N VAL A 869 -20.64 -12.53 10.67
CA VAL A 869 -20.34 -11.11 10.79
C VAL A 869 -18.83 -10.92 10.72
N MET A 870 -18.37 -10.07 9.81
CA MET A 870 -16.94 -9.87 9.53
C MET A 870 -16.61 -8.39 9.32
N VAL A 871 -15.37 -8.03 9.56
CA VAL A 871 -14.84 -6.69 9.29
C VAL A 871 -14.08 -6.72 7.98
N ARG A 872 -14.59 -6.00 6.97
CA ARG A 872 -14.00 -5.93 5.63
C ARG A 872 -13.14 -4.68 5.50
N ARG A 873 -11.89 -4.84 5.08
CA ARG A 873 -10.98 -3.73 4.79
C ARG A 873 -11.51 -2.86 3.66
N SER A 874 -11.17 -1.59 3.71
CA SER A 874 -11.18 -0.76 2.50
C SER A 874 -10.12 -1.30 1.54
N PRO A 875 -10.41 -1.47 0.24
CA PRO A 875 -9.45 -2.04 -0.72
C PRO A 875 -8.21 -1.17 -0.99
N SER A 876 -8.07 -0.04 -0.31
CA SER A 876 -7.08 1.00 -0.58
C SER A 876 -6.16 1.30 0.59
N ALA A 877 -5.66 0.29 1.34
CA ALA A 877 -4.62 0.54 2.34
C ALA A 877 -3.43 1.26 1.68
N ARG A 878 -3.14 2.49 2.14
CA ARG A 878 -2.15 3.38 1.52
C ARG A 878 -1.40 4.18 2.56
N ILE A 879 -0.17 4.53 2.20
CA ILE A 879 0.62 5.54 2.90
C ILE A 879 0.53 6.83 2.08
N MET A 880 0.18 7.92 2.73
CA MET A 880 0.15 9.25 2.12
C MET A 880 1.48 9.96 2.38
N VAL A 881 2.09 10.52 1.35
CA VAL A 881 3.33 11.30 1.46
C VAL A 881 3.06 12.73 1.01
N ILE A 882 3.33 13.68 1.88
CA ILE A 882 3.34 15.11 1.59
C ILE A 882 4.79 15.50 1.33
N GLN A 883 5.08 16.00 0.14
CA GLN A 883 6.39 16.54 -0.22
C GLN A 883 6.38 18.07 -0.09
N ASN A 884 7.49 18.62 0.37
CA ASN A 884 7.68 20.04 0.57
C ASN A 884 6.66 20.68 1.54
N LEU A 885 6.67 20.20 2.79
CA LEU A 885 5.84 20.75 3.87
C LEU A 885 5.94 22.29 4.00
N PRO A 886 7.14 22.94 3.92
CA PRO A 886 7.24 24.39 4.01
C PRO A 886 6.39 25.14 2.99
N ALA A 887 6.34 24.64 1.73
CA ALA A 887 5.51 25.25 0.70
C ALA A 887 4.02 25.00 0.94
N LEU A 888 3.65 23.83 1.46
CA LEU A 888 2.26 23.52 1.83
C LEU A 888 1.76 24.43 2.94
N VAL A 889 2.54 24.61 4.01
CA VAL A 889 2.16 25.45 5.15
C VAL A 889 1.96 26.91 4.72
N ARG A 890 2.90 27.49 3.96
CA ARG A 890 2.75 28.86 3.41
C ARG A 890 1.48 29.00 2.57
N ARG A 891 1.21 28.04 1.69
CA ARG A 891 -0.02 28.03 0.88
C ARG A 891 -1.29 28.00 1.75
N LEU A 892 -1.30 27.21 2.83
CA LEU A 892 -2.44 27.11 3.75
C LEU A 892 -2.60 28.36 4.61
N GLN A 893 -1.52 29.10 4.87
CA GLN A 893 -1.56 30.40 5.57
C GLN A 893 -1.96 31.56 4.67
N GLY A 894 -2.19 31.32 3.37
CA GLY A 894 -2.59 32.34 2.40
C GLY A 894 -1.45 33.21 1.88
N GLU A 895 -0.20 32.84 2.13
CA GLU A 895 0.97 33.52 1.56
C GLU A 895 1.08 33.16 0.07
N ARG A 896 1.12 34.17 -0.80
CA ARG A 896 1.40 33.98 -2.23
C ARG A 896 2.81 33.43 -2.42
N PRO A 897 3.05 32.51 -3.35
CA PRO A 897 4.41 32.11 -3.68
C PRO A 897 5.22 33.37 -4.07
N ALA A 898 6.40 33.50 -3.50
CA ALA A 898 7.35 34.51 -3.96
C ALA A 898 7.63 34.25 -5.46
N GLN A 899 7.30 35.26 -6.31
CA GLN A 899 7.51 35.23 -7.77
C GLN A 899 8.99 35.14 -8.09
#